data_c582816445452e6c70bac45e0d459c9e
#
_entry.id   c582816445452e6c70bac45e0d459c9e
#
_cell.length_a   1.000
_cell.length_b   1.000
_cell.length_c   1.000
_cell.angle_alpha   90.00
_cell.angle_beta   90.00
_cell.angle_gamma   90.00
#
_symmetry.space_group_name_H-M   'P 1'
#
loop_
_entity.id
_entity.type
_entity.pdbx_description
1 polymer ?
#
loop_
_entity_poly.entity_id
_entity_poly.type
_entity_poly.pdbx_seq_one_letter_code
_entity_poly.pdbx_strand_id
1 'polypeptide(L)'
;MIHSKYLWNIEEVAEDKAIQLAEQLKIALPLAKLLLKRKITTPGQFDKFFHPEKYESYDPFLLAEMDLAVARIKQAIELNEQILVYGDYDADGVTSIAVLMKTLKHLGANAEFYIPNRFTEGYGPNIPAFDMAKTQGVDLIITVDNGIAALEVMTHAKEIGLDVIVTDHHEPREVMPEAIAVIHPKHPKSAYPFDELAGVGVAYKLAHALLGEEPKELLDLVAVGTVADLVSLTDENRLLVQLGLRQLREGANLGLAVLAKKASLKLEEATEETIGFGLAPRLNAVGRLGPADPAADLLLTEDPEEALFLAEEIDDANKERKQIVVDTTKLAMETIEAKESLGNVLVVYGEGWNTGILGIVASKLVGVYKRPAIVLGIDPVTGVAKGSGRSVEAFHLYEALDKHRDLMTAFGGHPMAAGLTLPADNLAELDTLLQKEASYLSEADFRPSLKIEEKLKLTDISVSFITQLEKLAPFGMDNPKPIFLLEKMNLKGTKRIGADKTHLKTLLQEDESEVALDAIGFGVGDLVEKISPSAAVDVVGELSINEWNNIKKPQLRLMDMDVPHWQLFDVRNKSEWSRILQEQSNSRIFVCFEERTVATLGDQNHILVNETESFTADFQTEELVFADIPTNMELIEQIVRETKPERIFVHFDAAEGNQIPAIPDRVAFAELYSLIKKFQPFPIEKYTPRLIQKFGWNKEQIDFMSNVFFDLEFAKMESGQIIINQVVEKRNLDESTVYQQKVEEITTRKKLLYSNYTELHSWMKSMMETSIYPNAEELENGN
;
A
#
# COMPACT_ATOMS: atom_id res chain seq x y z
N MET A 1 -10.71 1.71 15.75
CA MET A 1 -10.97 1.87 14.29
C MET A 1 -9.88 1.16 13.50
N ILE A 2 -10.02 0.94 12.22
CA ILE A 2 -8.90 0.59 11.32
C ILE A 2 -8.70 1.81 10.46
N HIS A 3 -7.55 2.46 10.61
CA HIS A 3 -7.25 3.63 9.81
C HIS A 3 -6.61 3.23 8.49
N SER A 4 -6.98 3.91 7.42
CA SER A 4 -6.36 3.73 6.11
C SER A 4 -4.85 3.97 6.19
N LYS A 5 -4.07 3.19 5.43
CA LYS A 5 -2.60 3.33 5.35
C LYS A 5 -2.18 4.58 4.57
N TYR A 6 -3.08 5.10 3.74
CA TYR A 6 -2.86 6.23 2.84
C TYR A 6 -3.75 7.41 3.20
N LEU A 7 -3.32 8.62 2.85
CA LEU A 7 -4.21 9.79 2.76
C LEU A 7 -4.96 9.72 1.43
N TRP A 8 -6.27 9.52 1.49
CA TRP A 8 -7.11 9.39 0.31
C TRP A 8 -7.45 10.76 -0.26
N ASN A 9 -6.99 11.04 -1.46
CA ASN A 9 -7.24 12.29 -2.16
C ASN A 9 -8.12 12.04 -3.39
N ILE A 10 -9.31 12.63 -3.39
CA ILE A 10 -10.24 12.58 -4.52
C ILE A 10 -10.25 13.95 -5.17
N GLU A 11 -9.81 14.00 -6.43
CA GLU A 11 -9.92 15.21 -7.24
C GLU A 11 -11.31 15.29 -7.85
N GLU A 12 -12.05 16.34 -7.54
CA GLU A 12 -13.37 16.57 -8.11
C GLU A 12 -13.26 17.23 -9.49
N VAL A 13 -14.12 16.84 -10.41
CA VAL A 13 -14.31 17.50 -11.71
C VAL A 13 -15.71 18.07 -11.81
N ALA A 14 -15.87 19.10 -12.63
CA ALA A 14 -17.17 19.73 -12.87
C ALA A 14 -18.15 18.69 -13.45
N GLU A 15 -19.20 18.38 -12.73
CA GLU A 15 -20.15 17.30 -13.05
C GLU A 15 -20.89 17.57 -14.36
N ASP A 16 -21.26 18.83 -14.60
CA ASP A 16 -21.91 19.29 -15.85
C ASP A 16 -21.02 18.99 -17.08
N LYS A 17 -19.73 19.25 -17.00
CA LYS A 17 -18.78 18.93 -18.07
C LYS A 17 -18.64 17.42 -18.27
N ALA A 18 -18.64 16.65 -17.19
CA ALA A 18 -18.55 15.21 -17.27
C ALA A 18 -19.81 14.61 -17.92
N ILE A 19 -21.00 15.08 -17.56
CA ILE A 19 -22.29 14.66 -18.18
C ILE A 19 -22.26 15.02 -19.67
N GLN A 20 -21.90 16.23 -20.03
CA GLN A 20 -21.82 16.65 -21.43
C GLN A 20 -20.87 15.79 -22.25
N LEU A 21 -19.67 15.49 -21.72
CA LEU A 21 -18.68 14.64 -22.37
C LEU A 21 -19.21 13.18 -22.48
N ALA A 22 -19.84 12.66 -21.44
CA ALA A 22 -20.42 11.31 -21.43
C ALA A 22 -21.49 11.13 -22.52
N GLU A 23 -22.41 12.10 -22.65
CA GLU A 23 -23.46 12.11 -23.69
C GLU A 23 -22.86 12.22 -25.09
N GLN A 24 -21.91 13.12 -25.28
CA GLN A 24 -21.26 13.36 -26.57
C GLN A 24 -20.49 12.13 -27.08
N LEU A 25 -19.79 11.45 -26.20
CA LEU A 25 -18.97 10.28 -26.50
C LEU A 25 -19.72 8.94 -26.34
N LYS A 26 -20.92 8.96 -25.78
CA LYS A 26 -21.74 7.77 -25.44
C LYS A 26 -20.99 6.77 -24.56
N ILE A 27 -20.34 7.28 -23.51
CA ILE A 27 -19.58 6.52 -22.53
C ILE A 27 -20.20 6.65 -21.14
N ALA A 28 -19.79 5.77 -20.20
CA ALA A 28 -20.23 5.86 -18.81
C ALA A 28 -19.73 7.16 -18.14
N LEU A 29 -20.56 7.75 -17.28
CA LEU A 29 -20.21 9.01 -16.57
C LEU A 29 -18.90 8.91 -15.78
N PRO A 30 -18.62 7.82 -15.01
CA PRO A 30 -17.32 7.69 -14.36
C PRO A 30 -16.14 7.72 -15.33
N LEU A 31 -16.27 7.11 -16.53
CA LEU A 31 -15.20 7.17 -17.54
C LEU A 31 -15.01 8.59 -18.07
N ALA A 32 -16.09 9.34 -18.28
CA ALA A 32 -15.99 10.75 -18.71
C ALA A 32 -15.26 11.60 -17.67
N LYS A 33 -15.51 11.40 -16.37
CA LYS A 33 -14.79 12.06 -15.29
C LYS A 33 -13.30 11.73 -15.31
N LEU A 34 -12.95 10.45 -15.52
CA LEU A 34 -11.56 10.00 -15.67
C LEU A 34 -10.84 10.69 -16.84
N LEU A 35 -11.53 10.83 -17.97
CA LEU A 35 -10.97 11.49 -19.16
C LEU A 35 -10.74 12.98 -18.93
N LEU A 36 -11.66 13.66 -18.24
CA LEU A 36 -11.48 15.08 -17.87
C LEU A 36 -10.25 15.29 -16.97
N LYS A 37 -10.02 14.39 -16.01
CA LYS A 37 -8.82 14.41 -15.15
C LYS A 37 -7.53 14.23 -15.95
N ARG A 38 -7.59 13.46 -17.05
CA ARG A 38 -6.51 13.29 -18.02
C ARG A 38 -6.45 14.40 -19.08
N LYS A 39 -7.19 15.51 -18.87
CA LYS A 39 -7.28 16.66 -19.77
C LYS A 39 -7.81 16.32 -21.18
N ILE A 40 -8.54 15.21 -21.31
CA ILE A 40 -9.21 14.80 -22.54
C ILE A 40 -10.63 15.40 -22.51
N THR A 41 -10.82 16.50 -23.20
CA THR A 41 -12.02 17.34 -23.13
C THR A 41 -12.80 17.43 -24.42
N THR A 42 -12.25 16.92 -25.52
CA THR A 42 -12.86 16.99 -26.86
C THR A 42 -12.92 15.62 -27.55
N PRO A 43 -13.85 15.40 -28.48
CA PRO A 43 -13.91 14.18 -29.30
C PRO A 43 -12.61 13.89 -30.07
N GLY A 44 -11.92 14.92 -30.56
CA GLY A 44 -10.64 14.74 -31.24
C GLY A 44 -9.54 14.20 -30.33
N GLN A 45 -9.44 14.75 -29.10
CA GLN A 45 -8.51 14.23 -28.10
C GLN A 45 -8.88 12.80 -27.66
N PHE A 46 -10.18 12.51 -27.53
CA PHE A 46 -10.68 11.17 -27.27
C PHE A 46 -10.28 10.19 -28.38
N ASP A 47 -10.50 10.54 -29.64
CA ASP A 47 -10.16 9.64 -30.76
C ASP A 47 -8.63 9.42 -30.82
N LYS A 48 -7.82 10.46 -30.65
CA LYS A 48 -6.35 10.34 -30.56
C LYS A 48 -5.92 9.43 -29.39
N PHE A 49 -6.55 9.55 -28.23
CA PHE A 49 -6.20 8.76 -27.04
C PHE A 49 -6.57 7.28 -27.18
N PHE A 50 -7.76 6.96 -27.72
CA PHE A 50 -8.27 5.59 -27.84
C PHE A 50 -7.87 4.90 -29.13
N HIS A 51 -7.52 5.67 -30.15
CA HIS A 51 -7.16 5.20 -31.49
C HIS A 51 -5.90 5.88 -32.02
N PRO A 52 -4.80 5.87 -31.24
CA PRO A 52 -3.58 6.54 -31.65
C PRO A 52 -3.01 5.97 -32.97
N GLU A 53 -3.30 4.71 -33.29
CA GLU A 53 -2.88 4.07 -34.54
C GLU A 53 -3.45 4.69 -35.81
N LYS A 54 -4.41 5.58 -35.68
CA LYS A 54 -4.94 6.39 -36.83
C LYS A 54 -4.10 7.64 -37.09
N TYR A 55 -3.22 7.97 -36.19
CA TYR A 55 -2.39 9.17 -36.25
C TYR A 55 -0.95 8.76 -36.56
N GLU A 56 -0.30 9.51 -37.40
CA GLU A 56 1.13 9.34 -37.67
C GLU A 56 1.95 9.86 -36.50
N SER A 57 3.11 9.24 -36.27
CA SER A 57 4.09 9.78 -35.32
C SER A 57 4.63 11.14 -35.83
N TYR A 58 5.11 11.96 -34.94
CA TYR A 58 5.62 13.26 -35.35
C TYR A 58 6.84 13.15 -36.27
N ASP A 59 6.97 14.11 -37.21
CA ASP A 59 8.10 14.18 -38.11
C ASP A 59 9.41 14.31 -37.32
N PRO A 60 10.37 13.39 -37.46
CA PRO A 60 11.64 13.41 -36.74
C PRO A 60 12.47 14.67 -36.99
N PHE A 61 12.29 15.35 -38.15
CA PHE A 61 12.99 16.59 -38.47
C PHE A 61 12.47 17.81 -37.70
N LEU A 62 11.41 17.67 -36.88
CA LEU A 62 11.02 18.70 -35.91
C LEU A 62 11.95 18.75 -34.70
N LEU A 63 12.70 17.67 -34.43
CA LEU A 63 13.78 17.67 -33.44
C LEU A 63 14.93 18.54 -33.99
N ALA A 64 15.42 19.48 -33.16
CA ALA A 64 16.49 20.36 -33.55
C ALA A 64 17.75 19.56 -33.97
N GLU A 65 18.44 20.05 -34.98
CA GLU A 65 19.72 19.52 -35.48
C GLU A 65 19.65 18.08 -36.05
N MET A 66 18.44 17.53 -36.25
CA MET A 66 18.25 16.19 -36.82
C MET A 66 18.80 16.10 -38.25
N ASP A 67 18.66 17.16 -39.04
CA ASP A 67 19.22 17.26 -40.38
C ASP A 67 20.77 17.21 -40.40
N LEU A 68 21.42 17.84 -39.43
CA LEU A 68 22.88 17.81 -39.26
C LEU A 68 23.33 16.37 -38.86
N ALA A 69 22.65 15.74 -37.92
CA ALA A 69 22.94 14.37 -37.50
C ALA A 69 22.80 13.38 -38.66
N VAL A 70 21.69 13.43 -39.37
CA VAL A 70 21.45 12.55 -40.54
C VAL A 70 22.51 12.79 -41.65
N ALA A 71 22.85 14.03 -41.94
CA ALA A 71 23.90 14.32 -42.94
C ALA A 71 25.25 13.76 -42.51
N ARG A 72 25.68 13.93 -41.25
CA ARG A 72 26.95 13.46 -40.75
C ARG A 72 27.01 11.95 -40.72
N ILE A 73 25.97 11.26 -40.30
CA ILE A 73 25.90 9.78 -40.27
C ILE A 73 25.95 9.22 -41.70
N LYS A 74 25.16 9.80 -42.65
CA LYS A 74 25.23 9.36 -44.05
C LYS A 74 26.61 9.57 -44.65
N GLN A 75 27.31 10.67 -44.34
CA GLN A 75 28.69 10.87 -44.73
C GLN A 75 29.62 9.79 -44.16
N ALA A 76 29.49 9.44 -42.88
CA ALA A 76 30.27 8.38 -42.26
C ALA A 76 30.08 7.02 -42.98
N ILE A 77 28.83 6.71 -43.32
CA ILE A 77 28.49 5.48 -44.07
C ILE A 77 29.14 5.49 -45.47
N GLU A 78 29.01 6.59 -46.21
CA GLU A 78 29.56 6.74 -47.55
C GLU A 78 31.11 6.62 -47.55
N LEU A 79 31.78 7.14 -46.52
CA LEU A 79 33.23 7.10 -46.36
C LEU A 79 33.73 5.81 -45.66
N ASN A 80 32.80 4.92 -45.27
CA ASN A 80 33.09 3.72 -44.48
C ASN A 80 33.88 4.02 -43.19
N GLU A 81 33.53 5.14 -42.54
CA GLU A 81 34.11 5.53 -41.25
C GLU A 81 33.65 4.58 -40.13
N GLN A 82 34.49 4.45 -39.09
CA GLN A 82 34.14 3.64 -37.91
C GLN A 82 33.18 4.47 -37.02
N ILE A 83 31.99 3.96 -36.81
CA ILE A 83 30.96 4.56 -35.93
C ILE A 83 30.94 3.80 -34.60
N LEU A 84 30.92 4.51 -33.47
CA LEU A 84 30.72 3.93 -32.14
C LEU A 84 29.39 4.43 -31.55
N VAL A 85 28.45 3.52 -31.28
CA VAL A 85 27.22 3.83 -30.54
C VAL A 85 27.51 3.69 -29.06
N TYR A 86 27.56 4.82 -28.37
CA TYR A 86 27.84 4.90 -26.93
C TYR A 86 26.55 4.96 -26.14
N GLY A 87 26.15 3.88 -25.47
CA GLY A 87 24.88 3.79 -24.76
C GLY A 87 24.97 3.83 -23.24
N ASP A 88 23.84 3.51 -22.58
CA ASP A 88 23.78 3.29 -21.15
C ASP A 88 23.50 1.81 -20.81
N TYR A 89 23.69 1.46 -19.54
CA TYR A 89 23.65 0.09 -19.01
C TYR A 89 22.25 -0.37 -18.53
N ASP A 90 21.23 0.45 -18.63
CA ASP A 90 19.86 0.06 -18.27
C ASP A 90 19.01 -0.33 -19.49
N ALA A 91 17.75 -0.68 -19.25
CA ALA A 91 16.89 -1.19 -20.30
C ALA A 91 16.59 -0.15 -21.40
N ASP A 92 16.53 1.16 -21.08
CA ASP A 92 16.36 2.21 -22.09
C ASP A 92 17.64 2.36 -22.92
N GLY A 93 18.80 2.42 -22.27
CA GLY A 93 20.09 2.48 -22.97
C GLY A 93 20.34 1.29 -23.88
N VAL A 94 20.15 0.04 -23.40
CA VAL A 94 20.40 -1.15 -24.24
C VAL A 94 19.40 -1.30 -25.38
N THR A 95 18.13 -0.89 -25.19
CA THR A 95 17.16 -0.87 -26.29
C THR A 95 17.44 0.25 -27.28
N SER A 96 17.93 1.40 -26.82
CA SER A 96 18.40 2.50 -27.67
C SER A 96 19.58 2.07 -28.57
N ILE A 97 20.56 1.38 -27.97
CA ILE A 97 21.66 0.77 -28.72
C ILE A 97 21.11 -0.19 -29.79
N ALA A 98 20.21 -1.10 -29.39
CA ALA A 98 19.67 -2.10 -30.31
C ALA A 98 18.92 -1.48 -31.48
N VAL A 99 18.10 -0.44 -31.25
CA VAL A 99 17.39 0.30 -32.29
C VAL A 99 18.35 0.96 -33.27
N LEU A 100 19.35 1.69 -32.76
CA LEU A 100 20.30 2.40 -33.63
C LEU A 100 21.25 1.44 -34.35
N MET A 101 21.78 0.41 -33.69
CA MET A 101 22.67 -0.59 -34.28
C MET A 101 21.99 -1.40 -35.41
N LYS A 102 20.73 -1.82 -35.20
CA LYS A 102 19.95 -2.51 -36.26
C LYS A 102 19.74 -1.59 -37.46
N THR A 103 19.47 -0.30 -37.22
CA THR A 103 19.31 0.71 -38.28
C THR A 103 20.62 0.93 -39.03
N LEU A 104 21.74 1.13 -38.33
CA LEU A 104 23.06 1.33 -38.94
C LEU A 104 23.49 0.07 -39.73
N LYS A 105 23.27 -1.13 -39.20
CA LYS A 105 23.53 -2.42 -39.89
C LYS A 105 22.70 -2.50 -41.17
N HIS A 106 21.43 -2.13 -41.13
CA HIS A 106 20.56 -2.11 -42.34
C HIS A 106 21.08 -1.15 -43.41
N LEU A 107 21.65 -0.01 -43.01
CA LEU A 107 22.23 0.98 -43.90
C LEU A 107 23.67 0.60 -44.37
N GLY A 108 24.22 -0.52 -43.90
CA GLY A 108 25.57 -0.98 -44.26
C GLY A 108 26.70 -0.19 -43.58
N ALA A 109 26.45 0.45 -42.46
CA ALA A 109 27.45 1.16 -41.69
C ALA A 109 28.46 0.20 -41.01
N ASN A 110 29.72 0.67 -40.90
CA ASN A 110 30.71 0.05 -40.07
C ASN A 110 30.56 0.56 -38.63
N ALA A 111 29.77 -0.14 -37.80
CA ALA A 111 29.39 0.31 -36.49
C ALA A 111 29.57 -0.75 -35.40
N GLU A 112 30.02 -0.30 -34.25
CA GLU A 112 30.14 -1.07 -33.02
C GLU A 112 29.42 -0.29 -31.88
N PHE A 113 29.16 -0.98 -30.76
CA PHE A 113 28.58 -0.31 -29.58
C PHE A 113 29.54 -0.39 -28.38
N TYR A 114 29.31 0.51 -27.42
CA TYR A 114 30.03 0.56 -26.15
C TYR A 114 29.06 0.92 -25.02
N ILE A 115 29.20 0.20 -23.90
CA ILE A 115 28.41 0.47 -22.69
C ILE A 115 29.38 0.71 -21.54
N PRO A 116 29.36 1.88 -20.87
CA PRO A 116 30.24 2.16 -19.74
C PRO A 116 29.91 1.25 -18.55
N ASN A 117 30.95 0.78 -17.86
CA ASN A 117 30.79 -0.05 -16.69
C ASN A 117 30.36 0.80 -15.48
N ARG A 118 29.18 0.55 -14.92
CA ARG A 118 28.60 1.27 -13.77
C ARG A 118 29.54 1.39 -12.57
N PHE A 119 30.40 0.37 -12.33
CA PHE A 119 31.23 0.30 -11.13
C PHE A 119 32.55 1.04 -11.29
N THR A 120 33.17 0.93 -12.45
CA THR A 120 34.53 1.45 -12.74
C THR A 120 34.52 2.78 -13.46
N GLU A 121 33.51 3.06 -14.29
CA GLU A 121 33.41 4.25 -15.14
C GLU A 121 32.28 5.19 -14.73
N GLY A 122 31.24 4.66 -14.11
CA GLY A 122 30.07 5.44 -13.67
C GLY A 122 29.00 5.54 -14.74
N TYR A 123 28.27 6.67 -14.76
CA TYR A 123 27.19 6.95 -15.68
C TYR A 123 27.63 7.88 -16.78
N GLY A 124 27.27 7.55 -18.03
CA GLY A 124 27.42 8.41 -19.19
C GLY A 124 28.84 8.48 -19.76
N PRO A 125 29.06 9.38 -20.73
CA PRO A 125 30.34 9.55 -21.40
C PRO A 125 31.47 9.94 -20.45
N ASN A 126 32.66 9.37 -20.68
CA ASN A 126 33.86 9.66 -19.91
C ASN A 126 35.07 9.85 -20.80
N ILE A 127 36.03 10.67 -20.37
CA ILE A 127 37.27 10.99 -21.15
C ILE A 127 38.09 9.76 -21.51
N PRO A 128 38.39 8.80 -20.60
CA PRO A 128 39.13 7.61 -20.92
C PRO A 128 38.52 6.76 -22.05
N ALA A 129 37.19 6.61 -22.07
CA ALA A 129 36.50 5.87 -23.12
C ALA A 129 36.59 6.57 -24.48
N PHE A 130 36.50 7.90 -24.50
CA PHE A 130 36.67 8.68 -25.74
C PHE A 130 38.10 8.66 -26.28
N ASP A 131 39.10 8.73 -25.39
CA ASP A 131 40.51 8.57 -25.77
C ASP A 131 40.78 7.16 -26.36
N MET A 132 40.17 6.14 -25.74
CA MET A 132 40.28 4.76 -26.25
C MET A 132 39.61 4.64 -27.62
N ALA A 133 38.39 5.18 -27.81
CA ALA A 133 37.69 5.17 -29.09
C ALA A 133 38.52 5.86 -30.19
N LYS A 134 39.10 7.03 -29.89
CA LYS A 134 40.02 7.72 -30.84
C LYS A 134 41.26 6.90 -31.18
N THR A 135 41.88 6.23 -30.21
CA THR A 135 43.05 5.38 -30.40
C THR A 135 42.71 4.16 -31.26
N GLN A 136 41.48 3.64 -31.14
CA GLN A 136 40.99 2.51 -31.96
C GLN A 136 40.58 2.90 -33.38
N GLY A 137 40.62 4.20 -33.71
CA GLY A 137 40.30 4.70 -35.05
C GLY A 137 38.82 4.99 -35.26
N VAL A 138 38.07 5.21 -34.19
CA VAL A 138 36.68 5.70 -34.29
C VAL A 138 36.66 7.13 -34.84
N ASP A 139 35.82 7.35 -35.85
CA ASP A 139 35.68 8.64 -36.52
C ASP A 139 34.45 9.42 -36.01
N LEU A 140 33.40 8.69 -35.62
CA LEU A 140 32.14 9.27 -35.14
C LEU A 140 31.62 8.48 -33.93
N ILE A 141 31.31 9.21 -32.85
CA ILE A 141 30.54 8.67 -31.72
C ILE A 141 29.10 9.17 -31.81
N ILE A 142 28.14 8.27 -31.62
CA ILE A 142 26.71 8.62 -31.44
C ILE A 142 26.32 8.18 -30.04
N THR A 143 26.05 9.10 -29.12
CA THR A 143 25.55 8.72 -27.80
C THR A 143 24.04 8.44 -27.89
N VAL A 144 23.57 7.46 -27.16
CA VAL A 144 22.17 7.13 -27.01
C VAL A 144 21.80 7.03 -25.53
N ASP A 145 20.73 7.70 -25.13
CA ASP A 145 20.23 7.74 -23.75
C ASP A 145 21.24 8.33 -22.73
N ASN A 146 22.16 9.15 -23.20
CA ASN A 146 23.11 9.87 -22.37
C ASN A 146 23.81 11.00 -23.15
N GLY A 147 24.62 11.78 -22.45
CA GLY A 147 25.53 12.75 -23.09
C GLY A 147 25.15 14.22 -22.90
N ILE A 148 23.86 14.56 -22.63
CA ILE A 148 23.43 15.97 -22.52
C ILE A 148 24.12 16.73 -21.38
N ALA A 149 24.51 16.04 -20.32
CA ALA A 149 25.18 16.64 -19.16
C ALA A 149 26.72 16.58 -19.25
N ALA A 150 27.30 15.90 -20.26
CA ALA A 150 28.73 15.59 -20.36
C ALA A 150 29.54 16.70 -21.05
N LEU A 151 29.41 17.96 -20.60
CA LEU A 151 29.99 19.13 -21.24
C LEU A 151 31.53 19.04 -21.41
N GLU A 152 32.23 18.61 -20.36
CA GLU A 152 33.70 18.48 -20.38
C GLU A 152 34.16 17.41 -21.36
N VAL A 153 33.46 16.28 -21.43
CA VAL A 153 33.80 15.17 -22.34
C VAL A 153 33.57 15.60 -23.79
N MET A 154 32.51 16.34 -24.09
CA MET A 154 32.27 16.84 -25.46
C MET A 154 33.29 17.89 -25.87
N THR A 155 33.71 18.78 -24.96
CA THR A 155 34.80 19.71 -25.20
C THR A 155 36.10 18.96 -25.50
N HIS A 156 36.44 17.93 -24.70
CA HIS A 156 37.61 17.09 -24.92
C HIS A 156 37.54 16.35 -26.28
N ALA A 157 36.38 15.79 -26.64
CA ALA A 157 36.19 15.12 -27.93
C ALA A 157 36.53 16.08 -29.11
N LYS A 158 36.09 17.30 -29.04
CA LYS A 158 36.38 18.32 -30.03
C LYS A 158 37.91 18.65 -30.08
N GLU A 159 38.58 18.70 -28.92
CA GLU A 159 40.04 18.98 -28.84
C GLU A 159 40.84 17.86 -29.48
N ILE A 160 40.45 16.59 -29.31
CA ILE A 160 41.15 15.42 -29.93
C ILE A 160 40.66 15.16 -31.36
N GLY A 161 39.74 15.96 -31.89
CA GLY A 161 39.22 15.84 -33.27
C GLY A 161 38.40 14.56 -33.45
N LEU A 162 37.51 14.26 -32.52
CA LEU A 162 36.52 13.19 -32.57
C LEU A 162 35.14 13.76 -32.74
N ASP A 163 34.47 13.39 -33.81
CA ASP A 163 33.08 13.86 -34.06
C ASP A 163 32.10 13.18 -33.13
N VAL A 164 31.15 13.95 -32.58
CA VAL A 164 30.11 13.42 -31.66
C VAL A 164 28.76 13.91 -32.08
N ILE A 165 27.76 13.01 -32.07
CA ILE A 165 26.32 13.32 -32.10
C ILE A 165 25.75 12.86 -30.77
N VAL A 166 25.06 13.75 -30.07
CA VAL A 166 24.39 13.44 -28.80
C VAL A 166 22.92 13.16 -29.07
N THR A 167 22.41 12.00 -28.63
CA THR A 167 20.98 11.75 -28.54
C THR A 167 20.63 11.38 -27.10
N ASP A 168 19.77 12.18 -26.47
CA ASP A 168 19.45 12.06 -25.06
C ASP A 168 18.05 12.61 -24.79
N HIS A 169 17.50 12.29 -23.63
CA HIS A 169 16.20 12.79 -23.15
C HIS A 169 16.26 13.33 -21.72
N HIS A 170 17.34 13.09 -21.00
CA HIS A 170 17.54 13.55 -19.62
C HIS A 170 17.45 15.07 -19.51
N GLU A 171 17.22 15.58 -18.29
CA GLU A 171 17.05 17.02 -18.09
C GLU A 171 18.30 17.81 -18.54
N PRO A 172 18.17 18.71 -19.54
CA PRO A 172 19.30 19.45 -20.05
C PRO A 172 19.74 20.53 -19.06
N ARG A 173 21.04 20.86 -19.09
CA ARG A 173 21.59 22.01 -18.37
C ARG A 173 21.28 23.31 -19.15
N GLU A 174 21.54 24.45 -18.54
CA GLU A 174 21.43 25.74 -19.20
C GLU A 174 22.28 25.85 -20.48
N VAL A 175 23.40 25.13 -20.51
CA VAL A 175 24.34 25.11 -21.65
C VAL A 175 24.30 23.72 -22.28
N MET A 176 24.09 23.69 -23.60
CA MET A 176 24.15 22.47 -24.39
C MET A 176 25.60 22.03 -24.63
N PRO A 177 25.89 20.73 -24.75
CA PRO A 177 27.23 20.22 -25.07
C PRO A 177 27.69 20.60 -26.46
N GLU A 178 29.00 20.81 -26.65
CA GLU A 178 29.61 21.11 -27.94
C GLU A 178 29.76 19.83 -28.77
N ALA A 179 28.77 19.51 -29.59
CA ALA A 179 28.74 18.33 -30.48
C ALA A 179 28.41 18.76 -31.92
N ILE A 180 28.55 17.86 -32.89
CA ILE A 180 28.13 18.11 -34.31
C ILE A 180 26.62 18.36 -34.37
N ALA A 181 25.87 17.56 -33.60
CA ALA A 181 24.44 17.72 -33.42
C ALA A 181 24.02 17.25 -32.04
N VAL A 182 22.99 17.87 -31.48
CA VAL A 182 22.36 17.47 -30.22
C VAL A 182 20.87 17.21 -30.47
N ILE A 183 20.48 15.96 -30.54
CA ILE A 183 19.11 15.54 -30.75
C ILE A 183 18.47 15.33 -29.38
N HIS A 184 17.59 16.26 -28.99
CA HIS A 184 16.96 16.23 -27.69
C HIS A 184 15.54 16.83 -27.76
N PRO A 185 14.50 16.18 -27.16
CA PRO A 185 13.13 16.69 -27.19
C PRO A 185 13.00 18.10 -26.59
N LYS A 186 13.71 18.37 -25.47
CA LYS A 186 13.75 19.66 -24.77
C LYS A 186 14.82 20.62 -25.30
N HIS A 187 15.37 20.38 -26.49
CA HIS A 187 16.36 21.32 -27.07
C HIS A 187 15.72 22.72 -27.33
N PRO A 188 16.35 23.83 -26.92
CA PRO A 188 15.74 25.17 -27.01
C PRO A 188 15.30 25.60 -28.42
N LYS A 189 15.88 25.03 -29.46
CA LYS A 189 15.54 25.30 -30.88
C LYS A 189 14.57 24.25 -31.44
N SER A 190 14.16 23.23 -30.65
CA SER A 190 13.28 22.18 -31.14
C SER A 190 11.87 22.71 -31.40
N ALA A 191 11.29 22.30 -32.52
CA ALA A 191 9.87 22.49 -32.81
C ALA A 191 9.05 21.20 -32.53
N TYR A 192 9.67 20.23 -31.92
CA TYR A 192 9.04 18.95 -31.61
C TYR A 192 7.94 19.12 -30.55
N PRO A 193 6.71 18.63 -30.83
CA PRO A 193 5.57 18.98 -29.98
C PRO A 193 5.47 18.15 -28.68
N PHE A 194 6.34 17.16 -28.47
CA PHE A 194 6.33 16.27 -27.31
C PHE A 194 7.75 16.15 -26.73
N ASP A 195 7.92 16.58 -25.49
CA ASP A 195 9.22 16.74 -24.83
C ASP A 195 9.58 15.59 -23.86
N GLU A 196 8.71 14.57 -23.73
CA GLU A 196 8.86 13.47 -22.77
C GLU A 196 9.20 12.11 -23.45
N LEU A 197 9.85 12.12 -24.64
CA LEU A 197 10.36 10.88 -25.23
C LEU A 197 11.39 10.20 -24.31
N ALA A 198 11.38 8.87 -24.21
CA ALA A 198 12.49 8.10 -23.64
C ALA A 198 13.72 8.14 -24.56
N GLY A 199 14.89 7.72 -24.06
CA GLY A 199 16.13 7.63 -24.86
C GLY A 199 15.93 6.75 -26.10
N VAL A 200 15.26 5.60 -25.97
CA VAL A 200 14.93 4.72 -27.11
C VAL A 200 13.97 5.39 -28.09
N GLY A 201 13.07 6.27 -27.60
CA GLY A 201 12.19 7.07 -28.45
C GLY A 201 12.98 8.06 -29.29
N VAL A 202 13.99 8.71 -28.74
CA VAL A 202 14.90 9.60 -29.47
C VAL A 202 15.72 8.81 -30.49
N ALA A 203 16.28 7.66 -30.10
CA ALA A 203 17.01 6.77 -31.01
C ALA A 203 16.11 6.26 -32.17
N TYR A 204 14.84 5.95 -31.89
CA TYR A 204 13.86 5.56 -32.89
C TYR A 204 13.55 6.72 -33.88
N LYS A 205 13.46 7.95 -33.40
CA LYS A 205 13.30 9.13 -34.27
C LYS A 205 14.51 9.36 -35.16
N LEU A 206 15.73 9.15 -34.66
CA LEU A 206 16.94 9.20 -35.47
C LEU A 206 16.92 8.07 -36.53
N ALA A 207 16.50 6.86 -36.15
CA ALA A 207 16.35 5.74 -37.09
C ALA A 207 15.32 6.06 -38.19
N HIS A 208 14.18 6.62 -37.84
CA HIS A 208 13.14 7.08 -38.78
C HIS A 208 13.71 8.14 -39.77
N ALA A 209 14.44 9.13 -39.28
CA ALA A 209 15.05 10.16 -40.12
C ALA A 209 16.12 9.60 -41.08
N LEU A 210 16.91 8.61 -40.64
CA LEU A 210 17.95 7.96 -41.43
C LEU A 210 17.36 7.11 -42.56
N LEU A 211 16.30 6.34 -42.26
CA LEU A 211 15.63 5.44 -43.19
C LEU A 211 14.68 6.19 -44.14
N GLY A 212 14.12 7.32 -43.71
CA GLY A 212 13.08 8.08 -44.43
C GLY A 212 11.68 7.47 -44.28
N GLU A 213 11.53 6.45 -43.44
CA GLU A 213 10.26 5.81 -43.07
C GLU A 213 10.35 5.24 -41.65
N GLU A 214 9.19 5.03 -41.02
CA GLU A 214 9.15 4.46 -39.65
C GLU A 214 9.58 3.00 -39.63
N PRO A 215 10.64 2.62 -38.88
CA PRO A 215 11.07 1.23 -38.71
C PRO A 215 10.14 0.47 -37.71
N LYS A 216 8.93 0.12 -38.17
CA LYS A 216 7.87 -0.47 -37.34
C LYS A 216 8.28 -1.78 -36.68
N GLU A 217 9.21 -2.51 -37.28
CA GLU A 217 9.79 -3.76 -36.77
C GLU A 217 10.62 -3.56 -35.49
N LEU A 218 10.97 -2.32 -35.13
CA LEU A 218 11.73 -2.00 -33.93
C LEU A 218 10.85 -1.47 -32.77
N LEU A 219 9.52 -1.39 -32.98
CA LEU A 219 8.60 -0.81 -31.98
C LEU A 219 8.50 -1.62 -30.69
N ASP A 220 8.74 -2.93 -30.72
CA ASP A 220 8.80 -3.76 -29.51
C ASP A 220 9.97 -3.35 -28.59
N LEU A 221 11.14 -3.06 -29.16
CA LEU A 221 12.29 -2.52 -28.43
C LEU A 221 11.96 -1.13 -27.85
N VAL A 222 11.31 -0.28 -28.66
CA VAL A 222 10.90 1.05 -28.20
C VAL A 222 9.93 0.97 -27.04
N ALA A 223 8.95 0.05 -27.09
CA ALA A 223 8.02 -0.14 -25.97
C ALA A 223 8.73 -0.62 -24.70
N VAL A 224 9.72 -1.52 -24.84
CA VAL A 224 10.48 -2.03 -23.68
C VAL A 224 11.28 -0.92 -23.00
N GLY A 225 12.04 -0.11 -23.73
CA GLY A 225 12.81 0.99 -23.16
C GLY A 225 11.90 2.06 -22.56
N THR A 226 10.90 2.51 -23.32
CA THR A 226 9.96 3.57 -22.86
C THR A 226 9.24 3.20 -21.55
N VAL A 227 8.74 1.96 -21.44
CA VAL A 227 8.08 1.50 -20.20
C VAL A 227 9.09 1.32 -19.05
N ALA A 228 10.32 0.87 -19.37
CA ALA A 228 11.35 0.64 -18.38
C ALA A 228 11.90 1.91 -17.73
N ASP A 229 11.98 3.00 -18.50
CA ASP A 229 12.49 4.29 -18.05
C ASP A 229 11.48 5.09 -17.22
N LEU A 230 10.21 4.69 -17.20
CA LEU A 230 9.14 5.33 -16.43
C LEU A 230 8.84 6.76 -16.88
N VAL A 231 9.06 7.10 -18.13
CA VAL A 231 8.62 8.39 -18.73
C VAL A 231 7.10 8.44 -18.88
N SER A 232 6.56 9.65 -19.13
CA SER A 232 5.14 9.87 -19.33
C SER A 232 4.55 8.98 -20.43
N LEU A 233 3.54 8.15 -20.11
CA LEU A 233 2.81 7.32 -21.08
C LEU A 233 1.61 8.05 -21.68
N THR A 234 1.89 9.26 -22.16
CA THR A 234 0.92 10.11 -22.88
C THR A 234 1.39 10.36 -24.32
N ASP A 235 0.53 10.99 -25.11
CA ASP A 235 0.81 11.42 -26.49
C ASP A 235 1.61 10.38 -27.31
N GLU A 236 2.82 10.72 -27.78
CA GLU A 236 3.59 9.85 -28.68
C GLU A 236 4.17 8.63 -27.97
N ASN A 237 4.62 8.72 -26.72
CA ASN A 237 5.06 7.55 -25.96
C ASN A 237 3.92 6.52 -25.84
N ARG A 238 2.68 6.99 -25.64
CA ARG A 238 1.52 6.11 -25.62
C ARG A 238 1.31 5.40 -26.95
N LEU A 239 1.41 6.13 -28.07
CA LEU A 239 1.34 5.55 -29.41
C LEU A 239 2.41 4.49 -29.61
N LEU A 240 3.68 4.84 -29.38
CA LEU A 240 4.83 3.94 -29.57
C LEU A 240 4.71 2.67 -28.69
N VAL A 241 4.32 2.82 -27.44
CA VAL A 241 4.14 1.68 -26.52
C VAL A 241 2.94 0.81 -26.95
N GLN A 242 1.81 1.39 -27.39
CA GLN A 242 0.68 0.57 -27.88
C GLN A 242 1.05 -0.24 -29.13
N LEU A 243 1.74 0.39 -30.08
CA LEU A 243 2.19 -0.30 -31.29
C LEU A 243 3.24 -1.36 -30.98
N GLY A 244 4.19 -1.05 -30.08
CA GLY A 244 5.22 -1.98 -29.65
C GLY A 244 4.67 -3.17 -28.84
N LEU A 245 3.68 -2.97 -28.00
CA LEU A 245 2.96 -4.07 -27.34
C LEU A 245 2.23 -4.98 -28.34
N ARG A 246 1.70 -4.41 -29.43
CA ARG A 246 1.13 -5.22 -30.52
C ARG A 246 2.22 -6.04 -31.18
N GLN A 247 3.35 -5.43 -31.50
CA GLN A 247 4.51 -6.11 -32.10
C GLN A 247 5.01 -7.25 -31.18
N LEU A 248 5.13 -7.01 -29.87
CA LEU A 248 5.50 -8.05 -28.89
C LEU A 248 4.55 -9.26 -28.92
N ARG A 249 3.23 -9.03 -29.12
CA ARG A 249 2.22 -10.10 -29.16
C ARG A 249 2.23 -10.88 -30.47
N GLU A 250 2.53 -10.23 -31.58
CA GLU A 250 2.42 -10.80 -32.94
C GLU A 250 3.73 -11.38 -33.44
N GLY A 251 4.88 -10.89 -33.01
CA GLY A 251 6.20 -11.34 -33.47
C GLY A 251 7.31 -10.49 -32.90
N ALA A 252 7.67 -10.74 -31.66
CA ALA A 252 8.71 -10.02 -30.94
C ALA A 252 10.11 -10.25 -31.52
N ASN A 253 11.02 -9.31 -31.24
CA ASN A 253 12.47 -9.50 -31.38
C ASN A 253 12.89 -10.87 -30.83
N LEU A 254 13.81 -11.57 -31.49
CA LEU A 254 14.25 -12.93 -31.12
C LEU A 254 14.70 -13.00 -29.66
N GLY A 255 15.55 -12.07 -29.23
CA GLY A 255 16.07 -12.03 -27.86
C GLY A 255 14.95 -11.82 -26.84
N LEU A 256 14.01 -10.89 -27.08
CA LEU A 256 12.85 -10.66 -26.21
C LEU A 256 11.96 -11.91 -26.13
N ALA A 257 11.71 -12.59 -27.25
CA ALA A 257 10.89 -13.79 -27.28
C ALA A 257 11.53 -14.95 -26.48
N VAL A 258 12.83 -15.16 -26.63
CA VAL A 258 13.58 -16.19 -25.89
C VAL A 258 13.63 -15.85 -24.39
N LEU A 259 13.90 -14.60 -24.02
CA LEU A 259 13.92 -14.13 -22.63
C LEU A 259 12.56 -14.28 -21.97
N ALA A 260 11.49 -13.92 -22.67
CA ALA A 260 10.11 -14.07 -22.17
C ALA A 260 9.77 -15.54 -21.92
N LYS A 261 10.12 -16.43 -22.86
CA LYS A 261 9.95 -17.88 -22.68
C LYS A 261 10.69 -18.42 -21.47
N LYS A 262 11.96 -18.02 -21.28
CA LYS A 262 12.78 -18.38 -20.09
C LYS A 262 12.16 -17.89 -18.80
N ALA A 263 11.58 -16.69 -18.81
CA ALA A 263 10.88 -16.06 -17.70
C ALA A 263 9.46 -16.58 -17.46
N SER A 264 8.97 -17.52 -18.28
CA SER A 264 7.59 -18.01 -18.25
C SER A 264 6.54 -16.90 -18.45
N LEU A 265 6.87 -15.89 -19.24
CA LEU A 265 5.96 -14.81 -19.63
C LEU A 265 5.23 -15.19 -20.91
N LYS A 266 3.94 -14.86 -20.98
CA LYS A 266 3.11 -15.06 -22.17
C LYS A 266 3.09 -13.77 -22.97
N LEU A 267 3.86 -13.71 -24.05
CA LEU A 267 3.91 -12.52 -24.90
C LEU A 267 2.61 -12.28 -25.67
N GLU A 268 1.83 -13.32 -25.93
CA GLU A 268 0.54 -13.19 -26.62
C GLU A 268 -0.47 -12.33 -25.83
N GLU A 269 -0.27 -12.21 -24.53
CA GLU A 269 -1.08 -11.42 -23.59
C GLU A 269 -0.29 -10.24 -23.02
N ALA A 270 0.85 -9.86 -23.63
CA ALA A 270 1.76 -8.87 -23.08
C ALA A 270 1.09 -7.52 -22.82
N THR A 271 1.36 -6.95 -21.66
CA THR A 271 0.94 -5.61 -21.24
C THR A 271 2.17 -4.81 -20.79
N GLU A 272 1.97 -3.56 -20.45
CA GLU A 272 3.01 -2.74 -19.80
C GLU A 272 3.55 -3.40 -18.53
N GLU A 273 2.75 -4.14 -17.79
CA GLU A 273 3.18 -4.90 -16.60
C GLU A 273 4.15 -6.04 -16.99
N THR A 274 3.92 -6.68 -18.16
CA THR A 274 4.84 -7.70 -18.68
C THR A 274 6.24 -7.13 -18.93
N ILE A 275 6.29 -5.91 -19.44
CA ILE A 275 7.54 -5.18 -19.64
C ILE A 275 8.11 -4.75 -18.28
N GLY A 276 7.38 -3.95 -17.51
CA GLY A 276 7.88 -3.29 -16.29
C GLY A 276 8.28 -4.24 -15.17
N PHE A 277 7.60 -5.40 -15.04
CA PHE A 277 7.89 -6.41 -14.00
C PHE A 277 8.52 -7.71 -14.52
N GLY A 278 8.47 -7.92 -15.82
CA GLY A 278 8.97 -9.12 -16.46
C GLY A 278 10.28 -8.93 -17.21
N LEU A 279 10.26 -8.20 -18.33
CA LEU A 279 11.39 -8.05 -19.23
C LEU A 279 12.43 -7.04 -18.72
N ALA A 280 12.02 -5.80 -18.43
CA ALA A 280 12.91 -4.71 -18.06
C ALA A 280 13.76 -5.01 -16.79
N PRO A 281 13.24 -5.62 -15.70
CA PRO A 281 14.07 -5.97 -14.55
C PRO A 281 15.16 -7.01 -14.85
N ARG A 282 14.99 -7.83 -15.91
CA ARG A 282 15.99 -8.79 -16.37
C ARG A 282 17.08 -8.09 -17.16
N LEU A 283 16.73 -7.28 -18.15
CA LEU A 283 17.69 -6.47 -18.90
C LEU A 283 18.53 -5.59 -17.96
N ASN A 284 17.89 -4.95 -16.99
CA ASN A 284 18.56 -4.12 -15.97
C ASN A 284 19.47 -4.91 -15.02
N ALA A 285 19.28 -6.22 -14.88
CA ALA A 285 19.99 -7.00 -13.86
C ALA A 285 21.48 -7.12 -14.15
N VAL A 286 21.86 -7.33 -15.40
CA VAL A 286 23.27 -7.48 -15.80
C VAL A 286 24.06 -6.22 -15.49
N GLY A 287 23.61 -5.04 -15.88
CA GLY A 287 24.25 -3.75 -15.59
C GLY A 287 24.28 -3.39 -14.08
N ARG A 288 23.50 -4.10 -13.23
CA ARG A 288 23.55 -3.95 -11.76
C ARG A 288 24.53 -4.89 -11.07
N LEU A 289 24.98 -5.94 -11.74
CA LEU A 289 25.90 -6.94 -11.19
C LEU A 289 27.22 -6.98 -11.92
N GLY A 290 27.26 -6.54 -13.19
CA GLY A 290 28.45 -6.58 -14.05
C GLY A 290 28.30 -5.70 -15.30
N PRO A 291 29.01 -6.01 -16.39
CA PRO A 291 28.85 -5.37 -17.70
C PRO A 291 27.43 -5.60 -18.26
N ALA A 292 26.89 -4.63 -18.97
CA ALA A 292 25.55 -4.70 -19.55
C ALA A 292 25.52 -5.23 -20.99
N ASP A 293 26.69 -5.48 -21.59
CA ASP A 293 26.84 -5.97 -22.97
C ASP A 293 25.92 -7.16 -23.30
N PRO A 294 25.77 -8.20 -22.43
CA PRO A 294 24.88 -9.34 -22.72
C PRO A 294 23.44 -8.95 -23.01
N ALA A 295 22.95 -7.83 -22.42
CA ALA A 295 21.60 -7.36 -22.69
C ALA A 295 21.47 -6.75 -24.09
N ALA A 296 22.45 -5.97 -24.53
CA ALA A 296 22.49 -5.43 -25.89
C ALA A 296 22.70 -6.56 -26.92
N ASP A 297 23.61 -7.48 -26.68
CA ASP A 297 23.89 -8.62 -27.54
C ASP A 297 22.65 -9.50 -27.72
N LEU A 298 21.89 -9.77 -26.64
CA LEU A 298 20.61 -10.49 -26.71
C LEU A 298 19.61 -9.82 -27.67
N LEU A 299 19.52 -8.50 -27.66
CA LEU A 299 18.60 -7.75 -28.50
C LEU A 299 19.05 -7.63 -29.96
N LEU A 300 20.35 -7.80 -30.21
CA LEU A 300 20.99 -7.67 -31.52
C LEU A 300 21.13 -9.00 -32.25
N THR A 301 21.31 -10.12 -31.53
CA THR A 301 21.54 -11.43 -32.14
C THR A 301 20.34 -11.91 -33.00
N GLU A 302 20.73 -12.61 -34.09
CA GLU A 302 19.79 -13.30 -34.99
C GLU A 302 19.95 -14.85 -34.88
N ASP A 303 20.89 -15.31 -34.02
CA ASP A 303 21.13 -16.73 -33.78
C ASP A 303 20.33 -17.23 -32.58
N PRO A 304 19.40 -18.20 -32.76
CA PRO A 304 18.58 -18.74 -31.66
C PRO A 304 19.41 -19.45 -30.56
N GLU A 305 20.57 -20.02 -30.85
CA GLU A 305 21.40 -20.70 -29.84
C GLU A 305 22.10 -19.65 -28.95
N GLU A 306 22.63 -18.59 -29.55
CA GLU A 306 23.22 -17.46 -28.87
C GLU A 306 22.16 -16.72 -28.03
N ALA A 307 20.98 -16.48 -28.60
CA ALA A 307 19.86 -15.86 -27.86
C ALA A 307 19.47 -16.67 -26.61
N LEU A 308 19.46 -18.00 -26.71
CA LEU A 308 19.16 -18.86 -25.57
C LEU A 308 20.24 -18.77 -24.48
N PHE A 309 21.51 -18.79 -24.88
CA PHE A 309 22.65 -18.66 -23.95
C PHE A 309 22.58 -17.32 -23.19
N LEU A 310 22.43 -16.20 -23.91
CA LEU A 310 22.34 -14.86 -23.31
C LEU A 310 21.10 -14.70 -22.43
N ALA A 311 19.95 -15.21 -22.85
CA ALA A 311 18.73 -15.16 -22.03
C ALA A 311 18.87 -15.96 -20.73
N GLU A 312 19.61 -17.08 -20.71
CA GLU A 312 19.92 -17.82 -19.49
C GLU A 312 20.80 -17.01 -18.54
N GLU A 313 21.88 -16.42 -19.06
CA GLU A 313 22.77 -15.56 -18.28
C GLU A 313 22.01 -14.38 -17.64
N ILE A 314 21.19 -13.69 -18.42
CA ILE A 314 20.40 -12.54 -17.98
C ILE A 314 19.36 -12.94 -16.92
N ASP A 315 18.64 -14.07 -17.11
CA ASP A 315 17.65 -14.54 -16.12
C ASP A 315 18.31 -14.98 -14.81
N ASP A 316 19.50 -15.61 -14.90
CA ASP A 316 20.28 -16.02 -13.72
C ASP A 316 20.84 -14.79 -12.98
N ALA A 317 21.38 -13.78 -13.69
CA ALA A 317 21.76 -12.50 -13.09
C ALA A 317 20.56 -11.81 -12.37
N ASN A 318 19.37 -11.89 -12.96
CA ASN A 318 18.17 -11.34 -12.31
C ASN A 318 17.77 -12.11 -11.05
N LYS A 319 17.92 -13.45 -11.02
CA LYS A 319 17.69 -14.26 -9.81
C LYS A 319 18.70 -13.89 -8.71
N GLU A 320 19.98 -13.81 -9.06
CA GLU A 320 21.05 -13.40 -8.17
C GLU A 320 20.80 -11.99 -7.61
N ARG A 321 20.51 -11.02 -8.46
CA ARG A 321 20.14 -9.66 -8.04
C ARG A 321 18.99 -9.68 -7.05
N LYS A 322 17.92 -10.48 -7.30
CA LYS A 322 16.78 -10.58 -6.38
C LYS A 322 17.20 -11.11 -5.01
N GLN A 323 18.07 -12.13 -4.99
CA GLN A 323 18.56 -12.71 -3.74
C GLN A 323 19.42 -11.71 -2.96
N ILE A 324 20.39 -11.05 -3.62
CA ILE A 324 21.22 -10.01 -3.00
C ILE A 324 20.34 -8.88 -2.42
N VAL A 325 19.30 -8.44 -3.15
CA VAL A 325 18.37 -7.42 -2.65
C VAL A 325 17.61 -7.90 -1.41
N VAL A 326 17.17 -9.16 -1.37
CA VAL A 326 16.48 -9.73 -0.19
C VAL A 326 17.41 -9.75 1.02
N ASP A 327 18.61 -10.29 0.85
CA ASP A 327 19.59 -10.44 1.93
C ASP A 327 20.04 -9.07 2.47
N THR A 328 20.39 -8.15 1.58
CA THR A 328 20.80 -6.79 1.98
C THR A 328 19.65 -6.02 2.64
N THR A 329 18.40 -6.17 2.14
CA THR A 329 17.23 -5.54 2.78
C THR A 329 17.04 -6.06 4.19
N LYS A 330 17.16 -7.37 4.41
CA LYS A 330 17.05 -7.99 5.73
C LYS A 330 18.10 -7.44 6.70
N LEU A 331 19.38 -7.40 6.29
CA LEU A 331 20.47 -6.83 7.11
C LEU A 331 20.21 -5.35 7.43
N ALA A 332 19.73 -4.57 6.45
CA ALA A 332 19.39 -3.17 6.66
C ALA A 332 18.25 -3.00 7.66
N MET A 333 17.21 -3.84 7.60
CA MET A 333 16.09 -3.82 8.55
C MET A 333 16.55 -4.22 9.96
N GLU A 334 17.36 -5.25 10.11
CA GLU A 334 17.95 -5.66 11.40
C GLU A 334 18.76 -4.51 12.02
N THR A 335 19.52 -3.76 11.20
CA THR A 335 20.27 -2.58 11.67
C THR A 335 19.35 -1.45 12.13
N ILE A 336 18.23 -1.22 11.44
CA ILE A 336 17.24 -0.20 11.81
C ILE A 336 16.54 -0.59 13.12
N GLU A 337 16.10 -1.83 13.23
CA GLU A 337 15.35 -2.36 14.38
C GLU A 337 16.21 -2.46 15.66
N ALA A 338 17.53 -2.54 15.51
CA ALA A 338 18.47 -2.50 16.65
C ALA A 338 18.65 -1.09 17.25
N LYS A 339 18.18 -0.03 16.58
CA LYS A 339 18.25 1.35 17.10
C LYS A 339 17.15 1.54 18.16
N GLU A 340 17.44 2.34 19.19
CA GLU A 340 16.48 2.65 20.29
C GLU A 340 15.22 3.37 19.79
N SER A 341 15.33 4.13 18.72
CA SER A 341 14.21 4.84 18.10
C SER A 341 14.37 4.90 16.58
N LEU A 342 13.24 4.90 15.90
CA LEU A 342 13.18 5.11 14.45
C LEU A 342 13.36 6.61 14.16
N GLY A 343 14.46 6.98 13.52
CA GLY A 343 14.70 8.37 13.09
C GLY A 343 13.77 8.81 11.96
N ASN A 344 13.69 10.12 11.70
CA ASN A 344 12.90 10.67 10.60
C ASN A 344 13.51 10.40 9.21
N VAL A 345 14.83 10.14 9.15
CA VAL A 345 15.54 9.67 7.96
C VAL A 345 16.29 8.39 8.32
N LEU A 346 16.23 7.38 7.48
CA LEU A 346 16.92 6.11 7.68
C LEU A 346 18.27 6.15 6.97
N VAL A 347 19.36 6.26 7.71
CA VAL A 347 20.71 6.12 7.17
C VAL A 347 21.26 4.77 7.60
N VAL A 348 21.51 3.89 6.61
CA VAL A 348 21.94 2.51 6.83
C VAL A 348 23.12 2.20 5.91
N TYR A 349 24.12 1.50 6.44
CA TYR A 349 25.30 1.16 5.67
C TYR A 349 25.88 -0.20 6.08
N GLY A 350 26.61 -0.82 5.18
CA GLY A 350 27.29 -2.08 5.44
C GLY A 350 28.52 -2.26 4.57
N GLU A 351 29.51 -2.99 5.08
CA GLU A 351 30.73 -3.30 4.35
C GLU A 351 30.43 -4.28 3.21
N GLY A 352 30.98 -4.00 2.04
CA GLY A 352 30.90 -4.88 0.85
C GLY A 352 29.49 -4.97 0.23
N TRP A 353 28.53 -4.15 0.63
CA TRP A 353 27.22 -4.15 -0.02
C TRP A 353 27.34 -3.70 -1.47
N ASN A 354 26.74 -4.46 -2.39
CA ASN A 354 26.79 -4.19 -3.82
C ASN A 354 26.08 -2.86 -4.15
N THR A 355 26.85 -1.88 -4.63
CA THR A 355 26.36 -0.52 -4.91
C THR A 355 25.33 -0.48 -6.04
N GLY A 356 25.28 -1.47 -6.95
CA GLY A 356 24.32 -1.55 -8.06
C GLY A 356 22.88 -1.81 -7.62
N ILE A 357 22.66 -2.32 -6.37
CA ILE A 357 21.32 -2.66 -5.88
C ILE A 357 20.81 -1.75 -4.75
N LEU A 358 21.66 -0.85 -4.21
CA LEU A 358 21.30 -0.09 -3.00
C LEU A 358 20.09 0.83 -3.20
N GLY A 359 19.89 1.36 -4.40
CA GLY A 359 18.69 2.11 -4.72
C GLY A 359 17.40 1.29 -4.63
N ILE A 360 17.47 -0.02 -4.95
CA ILE A 360 16.33 -0.93 -4.79
C ILE A 360 16.07 -1.21 -3.31
N VAL A 361 17.14 -1.41 -2.53
CA VAL A 361 17.04 -1.59 -1.08
C VAL A 361 16.45 -0.33 -0.42
N ALA A 362 16.94 0.86 -0.78
CA ALA A 362 16.40 2.13 -0.27
C ALA A 362 14.90 2.28 -0.58
N SER A 363 14.45 1.97 -1.81
CA SER A 363 13.03 1.98 -2.17
C SER A 363 12.20 1.01 -1.34
N LYS A 364 12.73 -0.19 -1.04
CA LYS A 364 12.05 -1.17 -0.17
C LYS A 364 11.92 -0.65 1.27
N LEU A 365 12.98 -0.04 1.82
CA LEU A 365 12.93 0.55 3.17
C LEU A 365 11.92 1.69 3.25
N VAL A 366 11.88 2.59 2.25
CA VAL A 366 10.84 3.62 2.13
C VAL A 366 9.45 2.98 2.09
N GLY A 367 9.28 1.90 1.33
CA GLY A 367 8.02 1.16 1.25
C GLY A 367 7.55 0.58 2.59
N VAL A 368 8.47 0.10 3.42
CA VAL A 368 8.18 -0.49 4.73
C VAL A 368 7.97 0.57 5.80
N TYR A 369 8.96 1.46 5.97
CA TYR A 369 9.01 2.41 7.10
C TYR A 369 8.34 3.75 6.81
N LYS A 370 7.97 4.03 5.55
CA LYS A 370 7.37 5.30 5.08
C LYS A 370 8.24 6.52 5.37
N ARG A 371 9.55 6.36 5.43
CA ARG A 371 10.54 7.39 5.73
C ARG A 371 11.59 7.48 4.64
N PRO A 372 12.20 8.65 4.41
CA PRO A 372 13.37 8.75 3.54
C PRO A 372 14.45 7.76 3.98
N ALA A 373 15.06 7.08 3.03
CA ALA A 373 16.08 6.07 3.29
C ALA A 373 17.31 6.26 2.41
N ILE A 374 18.48 6.27 3.02
CA ILE A 374 19.80 6.31 2.36
C ILE A 374 20.52 5.01 2.71
N VAL A 375 20.92 4.27 1.69
CA VAL A 375 21.60 2.98 1.84
C VAL A 375 22.96 3.07 1.17
N LEU A 376 24.02 2.75 1.92
CA LEU A 376 25.40 2.88 1.45
C LEU A 376 26.17 1.56 1.63
N GLY A 377 27.01 1.26 0.64
CA GLY A 377 28.02 0.19 0.71
C GLY A 377 29.38 0.82 0.98
N ILE A 378 30.09 0.32 1.99
CA ILE A 378 31.45 0.75 2.31
C ILE A 378 32.44 -0.21 1.62
N ASP A 379 33.35 0.35 0.86
CA ASP A 379 34.49 -0.38 0.37
C ASP A 379 35.49 -0.59 1.50
N PRO A 380 35.76 -1.84 1.91
CA PRO A 380 36.63 -2.12 3.05
C PRO A 380 38.10 -1.78 2.81
N VAL A 381 38.51 -1.58 1.54
CA VAL A 381 39.91 -1.26 1.18
C VAL A 381 40.13 0.25 1.18
N THR A 382 39.18 1.01 0.61
CA THR A 382 39.36 2.45 0.42
C THR A 382 38.70 3.26 1.51
N GLY A 383 37.77 2.67 2.31
CA GLY A 383 36.98 3.37 3.30
C GLY A 383 35.97 4.35 2.69
N VAL A 384 35.68 4.22 1.39
CA VAL A 384 34.71 5.06 0.69
C VAL A 384 33.32 4.42 0.79
N ALA A 385 32.34 5.19 1.23
CA ALA A 385 30.94 4.81 1.20
C ALA A 385 30.26 5.37 -0.06
N LYS A 386 29.62 4.50 -0.86
CA LYS A 386 28.86 4.87 -2.04
C LYS A 386 27.45 4.29 -1.94
N GLY A 387 26.44 5.08 -2.27
CA GLY A 387 25.08 4.59 -2.12
C GLY A 387 24.02 5.42 -2.81
N SER A 388 22.79 5.12 -2.44
CA SER A 388 21.62 5.72 -3.05
C SER A 388 20.55 6.04 -1.98
N GLY A 389 19.93 7.20 -2.10
CA GLY A 389 18.80 7.62 -1.29
C GLY A 389 17.49 7.56 -2.07
N ARG A 390 16.42 7.32 -1.34
CA ARG A 390 15.03 7.45 -1.81
C ARG A 390 14.23 8.20 -0.77
N SER A 391 13.25 8.99 -1.22
CA SER A 391 12.50 9.87 -0.34
C SER A 391 11.00 9.62 -0.35
N VAL A 392 10.29 10.41 0.46
CA VAL A 392 8.84 10.54 0.52
C VAL A 392 8.46 11.99 0.11
N GLU A 393 7.20 12.22 -0.26
CA GLU A 393 6.74 13.53 -0.74
C GLU A 393 7.03 14.68 0.23
N ALA A 394 6.99 14.41 1.53
CA ALA A 394 7.21 15.41 2.58
C ALA A 394 8.68 15.83 2.77
N PHE A 395 9.66 15.15 2.13
CA PHE A 395 11.08 15.42 2.35
C PHE A 395 11.87 15.55 1.05
N HIS A 396 12.37 16.75 0.78
CA HIS A 396 13.17 17.04 -0.41
C HIS A 396 14.62 16.59 -0.23
N LEU A 397 14.90 15.33 -0.61
CA LEU A 397 16.18 14.67 -0.35
C LEU A 397 17.38 15.41 -0.95
N TYR A 398 17.25 15.91 -2.20
CA TYR A 398 18.33 16.63 -2.86
C TYR A 398 18.73 17.89 -2.08
N GLU A 399 17.78 18.75 -1.72
CA GLU A 399 18.07 19.99 -0.97
C GLU A 399 18.65 19.70 0.41
N ALA A 400 18.16 18.65 1.08
CA ALA A 400 18.68 18.26 2.38
C ALA A 400 20.14 17.81 2.31
N LEU A 401 20.51 17.05 1.27
CA LEU A 401 21.89 16.63 1.04
C LEU A 401 22.77 17.78 0.53
N ASP A 402 22.25 18.67 -0.32
CA ASP A 402 23.02 19.78 -0.91
C ASP A 402 23.55 20.75 0.16
N LYS A 403 22.81 20.95 1.25
CA LYS A 403 23.26 21.77 2.40
C LYS A 403 24.52 21.22 3.07
N HIS A 404 24.83 19.96 2.88
CA HIS A 404 25.95 19.24 3.50
C HIS A 404 26.90 18.65 2.44
N ARG A 405 26.99 19.30 1.30
CA ARG A 405 27.78 18.87 0.15
C ARG A 405 29.27 18.68 0.47
N ASP A 406 29.79 19.42 1.43
CA ASP A 406 31.18 19.35 1.91
C ASP A 406 31.56 18.02 2.55
N LEU A 407 30.60 17.23 3.03
CA LEU A 407 30.82 15.89 3.55
C LEU A 407 30.99 14.83 2.43
N MET A 408 30.60 15.18 1.20
CA MET A 408 30.50 14.23 0.07
C MET A 408 31.56 14.54 -1.01
N THR A 409 32.16 13.48 -1.56
CA THR A 409 33.10 13.59 -2.67
C THR A 409 32.36 13.64 -4.03
N ALA A 410 31.18 13.01 -4.11
CA ALA A 410 30.30 13.08 -5.27
C ALA A 410 28.85 13.01 -4.79
N PHE A 411 27.99 13.81 -5.43
CA PHE A 411 26.57 13.87 -5.09
C PHE A 411 25.77 14.39 -6.27
N GLY A 412 24.59 13.80 -6.49
CA GLY A 412 23.64 14.23 -7.51
C GLY A 412 22.28 13.55 -7.35
N GLY A 413 21.25 14.15 -7.92
CA GLY A 413 19.91 13.56 -7.84
C GLY A 413 18.78 14.59 -7.99
N HIS A 414 17.60 14.17 -7.55
CA HIS A 414 16.31 14.86 -7.61
C HIS A 414 15.62 14.84 -6.24
N PRO A 415 14.47 15.52 -6.06
CA PRO A 415 13.75 15.54 -4.77
C PRO A 415 13.52 14.16 -4.16
N MET A 416 13.20 13.15 -4.99
CA MET A 416 12.80 11.83 -4.52
C MET A 416 13.92 10.78 -4.54
N ALA A 417 15.07 11.06 -5.19
CA ALA A 417 16.15 10.10 -5.33
C ALA A 417 17.50 10.78 -5.48
N ALA A 418 18.54 10.28 -4.80
CA ALA A 418 19.89 10.81 -4.89
C ALA A 418 20.92 9.69 -4.87
N GLY A 419 22.06 9.91 -5.59
CA GLY A 419 23.26 9.14 -5.48
C GLY A 419 24.34 9.94 -4.74
N LEU A 420 25.10 9.31 -3.87
CA LEU A 420 26.12 9.98 -3.09
C LEU A 420 27.35 9.09 -2.83
N THR A 421 28.49 9.75 -2.68
CA THR A 421 29.76 9.11 -2.31
C THR A 421 30.45 9.98 -1.27
N LEU A 422 30.92 9.38 -0.16
CA LEU A 422 31.57 10.10 0.92
C LEU A 422 32.57 9.17 1.67
N PRO A 423 33.53 9.74 2.42
CA PRO A 423 34.34 8.94 3.37
C PRO A 423 33.44 8.29 4.43
N ALA A 424 33.71 7.04 4.80
CA ALA A 424 32.92 6.33 5.81
C ALA A 424 32.93 7.04 7.18
N ASP A 425 33.97 7.76 7.51
CA ASP A 425 34.11 8.54 8.75
C ASP A 425 33.04 9.65 8.86
N ASN A 426 32.51 10.13 7.72
CA ASN A 426 31.50 11.19 7.70
C ASN A 426 30.05 10.67 7.86
N LEU A 427 29.83 9.34 7.88
CA LEU A 427 28.48 8.74 7.90
C LEU A 427 27.67 9.12 9.16
N ALA A 428 28.32 9.10 10.34
CA ALA A 428 27.64 9.44 11.58
C ALA A 428 27.24 10.92 11.66
N GLU A 429 28.08 11.81 11.12
CA GLU A 429 27.81 13.23 11.02
C GLU A 429 26.67 13.48 10.03
N LEU A 430 26.68 12.85 8.86
CA LEU A 430 25.61 12.95 7.86
C LEU A 430 24.25 12.49 8.44
N ASP A 431 24.20 11.35 9.15
CA ASP A 431 22.98 10.87 9.82
C ASP A 431 22.44 11.95 10.79
N THR A 432 23.31 12.47 11.67
CA THR A 432 22.93 13.50 12.64
C THR A 432 22.36 14.76 11.98
N LEU A 433 22.99 15.22 10.90
CA LEU A 433 22.56 16.42 10.19
C LEU A 433 21.23 16.19 9.44
N LEU A 434 21.04 15.04 8.83
CA LEU A 434 19.78 14.69 8.16
C LEU A 434 18.62 14.53 9.14
N GLN A 435 18.84 13.98 10.34
CA GLN A 435 17.82 13.98 11.40
C GLN A 435 17.41 15.41 11.77
N LYS A 436 18.36 16.33 11.84
CA LYS A 436 18.08 17.74 12.12
C LYS A 436 17.29 18.39 10.97
N GLU A 437 17.68 18.15 9.71
CA GLU A 437 16.94 18.65 8.55
C GLU A 437 15.50 18.14 8.50
N ALA A 438 15.25 16.90 8.95
CA ALA A 438 13.94 16.28 8.99
C ALA A 438 13.17 16.50 10.30
N SER A 439 13.68 17.32 11.23
CA SER A 439 13.10 17.50 12.58
C SER A 439 11.71 18.14 12.60
N TYR A 440 11.31 18.81 11.52
CA TYR A 440 9.99 19.41 11.36
C TYR A 440 8.90 18.38 10.98
N LEU A 441 9.29 17.18 10.55
CA LEU A 441 8.35 16.14 10.12
C LEU A 441 7.73 15.41 11.32
N SER A 442 6.45 15.21 11.27
CA SER A 442 5.65 14.42 12.21
C SER A 442 5.26 13.06 11.60
N GLU A 443 4.74 12.14 12.40
CA GLU A 443 4.23 10.85 11.90
C GLU A 443 3.16 11.01 10.81
N ALA A 444 2.36 12.07 10.87
CA ALA A 444 1.33 12.35 9.87
C ALA A 444 1.92 12.67 8.49
N ASP A 445 3.10 13.31 8.44
CA ASP A 445 3.76 13.70 7.19
C ASP A 445 4.35 12.49 6.44
N PHE A 446 4.55 11.38 7.13
CA PHE A 446 5.05 10.13 6.53
C PHE A 446 3.94 9.26 5.94
N ARG A 447 2.68 9.63 6.13
CA ARG A 447 1.56 8.89 5.55
C ARG A 447 1.46 9.19 4.05
N PRO A 448 1.69 8.19 3.18
CA PRO A 448 1.70 8.43 1.74
C PRO A 448 0.31 8.82 1.23
N SER A 449 0.25 9.66 0.23
CA SER A 449 -0.99 10.00 -0.45
C SER A 449 -1.42 8.92 -1.44
N LEU A 450 -2.73 8.74 -1.61
CA LEU A 450 -3.32 7.86 -2.62
C LEU A 450 -4.34 8.65 -3.44
N LYS A 451 -4.05 8.86 -4.72
CA LYS A 451 -4.98 9.53 -5.62
C LYS A 451 -6.10 8.57 -6.01
N ILE A 452 -7.32 8.92 -5.61
CA ILE A 452 -8.53 8.19 -5.96
C ILE A 452 -9.20 8.89 -7.14
N GLU A 453 -9.45 8.12 -8.20
CA GLU A 453 -10.00 8.69 -9.41
C GLU A 453 -11.51 9.00 -9.29
N GLU A 454 -12.28 8.13 -8.68
CA GLU A 454 -13.73 8.35 -8.55
C GLU A 454 -14.31 7.48 -7.43
N LYS A 455 -15.43 7.94 -6.87
CA LYS A 455 -16.30 7.17 -5.99
C LYS A 455 -17.35 6.46 -6.82
N LEU A 456 -17.50 5.16 -6.64
CA LEU A 456 -18.46 4.33 -7.36
C LEU A 456 -19.47 3.68 -6.41
N LYS A 457 -20.66 3.35 -6.96
CA LYS A 457 -21.60 2.43 -6.36
C LYS A 457 -21.42 1.04 -6.99
N LEU A 458 -21.81 -0.02 -6.28
CA LEU A 458 -21.71 -1.37 -6.85
C LEU A 458 -22.52 -1.53 -8.14
N THR A 459 -23.61 -0.79 -8.30
CA THR A 459 -24.44 -0.77 -9.52
C THR A 459 -23.73 -0.22 -10.75
N ASP A 460 -22.69 0.61 -10.57
CA ASP A 460 -21.92 1.19 -11.67
C ASP A 460 -20.88 0.21 -12.22
N ILE A 461 -20.59 -0.85 -11.45
CA ILE A 461 -19.52 -1.80 -11.75
C ILE A 461 -20.06 -2.98 -12.54
N SER A 462 -19.67 -3.05 -13.81
CA SER A 462 -20.01 -4.13 -14.72
C SER A 462 -18.78 -4.58 -15.52
N VAL A 463 -18.84 -5.80 -16.08
CA VAL A 463 -17.79 -6.26 -17.01
C VAL A 463 -17.62 -5.28 -18.17
N SER A 464 -18.72 -4.72 -18.69
CA SER A 464 -18.67 -3.73 -19.77
C SER A 464 -17.95 -2.45 -19.37
N PHE A 465 -18.17 -1.94 -18.13
CA PHE A 465 -17.47 -0.77 -17.62
C PHE A 465 -15.97 -1.06 -17.47
N ILE A 466 -15.59 -2.19 -16.87
CA ILE A 466 -14.18 -2.57 -16.72
C ILE A 466 -13.49 -2.72 -18.07
N THR A 467 -14.17 -3.32 -19.06
CA THR A 467 -13.63 -3.42 -20.44
C THR A 467 -13.39 -2.03 -21.07
N GLN A 468 -14.22 -1.03 -20.72
CA GLN A 468 -13.95 0.34 -21.15
C GLN A 468 -12.74 0.95 -20.41
N LEU A 469 -12.55 0.65 -19.13
CA LEU A 469 -11.37 1.08 -18.36
C LEU A 469 -10.08 0.46 -18.91
N GLU A 470 -10.12 -0.82 -19.30
CA GLU A 470 -8.97 -1.52 -19.91
C GLU A 470 -8.46 -0.83 -21.19
N LYS A 471 -9.32 -0.13 -21.92
CA LYS A 471 -8.94 0.66 -23.11
C LYS A 471 -8.11 1.92 -22.77
N LEU A 472 -8.05 2.32 -21.48
CA LEU A 472 -7.16 3.38 -21.04
C LEU A 472 -5.68 2.94 -21.02
N ALA A 473 -5.40 1.63 -21.07
CA ALA A 473 -4.02 1.10 -21.15
C ALA A 473 -3.31 1.55 -22.44
N PRO A 474 -1.98 1.59 -22.49
CA PRO A 474 -1.04 1.18 -21.43
C PRO A 474 -1.03 2.16 -20.25
N PHE A 475 -0.90 1.60 -19.04
CA PHE A 475 -0.83 2.37 -17.80
C PHE A 475 0.63 2.62 -17.39
N GLY A 476 0.88 3.73 -16.72
CA GLY A 476 2.21 4.13 -16.24
C GLY A 476 2.22 5.57 -15.75
N MET A 477 3.36 6.24 -15.89
CA MET A 477 3.51 7.63 -15.49
C MET A 477 2.51 8.51 -16.28
N ASP A 478 1.87 9.46 -15.62
CA ASP A 478 0.81 10.36 -16.14
C ASP A 478 -0.45 9.70 -16.73
N ASN A 479 -0.47 8.37 -16.81
CA ASN A 479 -1.67 7.60 -17.09
C ASN A 479 -1.79 6.40 -16.12
N PRO A 480 -1.96 6.65 -14.81
CA PRO A 480 -2.05 5.58 -13.82
C PRO A 480 -3.31 4.73 -14.01
N LYS A 481 -3.23 3.49 -13.55
CA LYS A 481 -4.40 2.61 -13.47
C LYS A 481 -5.42 3.21 -12.49
N PRO A 482 -6.71 3.31 -12.87
CA PRO A 482 -7.69 3.98 -12.04
C PRO A 482 -7.94 3.27 -10.71
N ILE A 483 -7.95 4.02 -9.62
CA ILE A 483 -8.27 3.57 -8.27
C ILE A 483 -9.63 4.16 -7.89
N PHE A 484 -10.51 3.32 -7.35
CA PHE A 484 -11.88 3.67 -7.01
C PHE A 484 -12.15 3.52 -5.51
N LEU A 485 -13.01 4.38 -4.98
CA LEU A 485 -13.54 4.31 -3.63
C LEU A 485 -14.95 3.70 -3.65
N LEU A 486 -15.18 2.71 -2.78
CA LEU A 486 -16.50 2.18 -2.44
C LEU A 486 -16.72 2.41 -0.95
N GLU A 487 -17.73 3.19 -0.60
CA GLU A 487 -18.00 3.56 0.80
C GLU A 487 -19.07 2.66 1.42
N LYS A 488 -18.96 2.45 2.73
CA LYS A 488 -19.96 1.77 3.59
C LYS A 488 -20.27 0.34 3.13
N MET A 489 -19.23 -0.39 2.71
CA MET A 489 -19.38 -1.77 2.28
C MET A 489 -19.46 -2.74 3.45
N ASN A 490 -20.42 -3.67 3.41
CA ASN A 490 -20.43 -4.85 4.28
C ASN A 490 -19.54 -5.92 3.69
N LEU A 491 -18.74 -6.55 4.54
CA LEU A 491 -17.90 -7.68 4.16
C LEU A 491 -18.63 -9.00 4.41
N LYS A 492 -18.81 -9.82 3.37
CA LYS A 492 -19.47 -11.13 3.46
C LYS A 492 -18.51 -12.25 3.09
N GLY A 493 -18.57 -13.35 3.84
CA GLY A 493 -17.75 -14.53 3.54
C GLY A 493 -16.23 -14.26 3.57
N THR A 494 -15.82 -13.32 4.40
CA THR A 494 -14.41 -12.91 4.56
C THR A 494 -13.56 -14.06 5.05
N LYS A 495 -12.43 -14.31 4.37
CA LYS A 495 -11.52 -15.41 4.71
C LYS A 495 -10.10 -15.12 4.27
N ARG A 496 -9.14 -15.76 4.96
CA ARG A 496 -7.74 -15.81 4.54
C ARG A 496 -7.55 -16.83 3.42
N ILE A 497 -6.79 -16.47 2.39
CA ILE A 497 -6.42 -17.30 1.26
C ILE A 497 -4.91 -17.25 0.99
N GLY A 498 -4.43 -18.12 0.09
CA GLY A 498 -3.01 -18.32 -0.22
C GLY A 498 -2.39 -19.45 0.61
N ALA A 499 -1.24 -19.95 0.19
CA ALA A 499 -0.54 -21.05 0.88
C ALA A 499 -0.21 -20.67 2.34
N ASP A 500 0.22 -19.43 2.56
CA ASP A 500 0.60 -18.90 3.87
C ASP A 500 -0.54 -18.13 4.56
N LYS A 501 -1.76 -18.16 4.00
CA LYS A 501 -2.94 -17.43 4.52
C LYS A 501 -2.71 -15.93 4.71
N THR A 502 -1.85 -15.34 3.90
CA THR A 502 -1.46 -13.92 3.99
C THR A 502 -2.39 -12.98 3.25
N HIS A 503 -3.34 -13.50 2.46
CA HIS A 503 -4.24 -12.69 1.63
C HIS A 503 -5.67 -12.76 2.13
N LEU A 504 -6.43 -11.70 1.88
CA LEU A 504 -7.85 -11.60 2.23
C LEU A 504 -8.71 -11.80 0.97
N LYS A 505 -9.79 -12.57 1.08
CA LYS A 505 -10.86 -12.64 0.10
C LYS A 505 -12.21 -12.37 0.77
N THR A 506 -13.05 -11.54 0.14
CA THR A 506 -14.38 -11.19 0.66
C THR A 506 -15.33 -10.85 -0.48
N LEU A 507 -16.60 -10.74 -0.17
CA LEU A 507 -17.62 -10.10 -1.02
C LEU A 507 -17.98 -8.74 -0.40
N LEU A 508 -17.96 -7.70 -1.20
CA LEU A 508 -18.42 -6.36 -0.85
C LEU A 508 -19.91 -6.24 -1.22
N GLN A 509 -20.72 -5.75 -0.30
CA GLN A 509 -22.14 -5.59 -0.48
C GLN A 509 -22.63 -4.29 0.17
N GLU A 510 -23.43 -3.50 -0.52
CA GLU A 510 -24.14 -2.35 0.06
C GLU A 510 -25.31 -2.84 0.92
N ASP A 511 -25.74 -2.01 1.90
CA ASP A 511 -26.94 -2.30 2.69
C ASP A 511 -28.16 -2.46 1.77
N GLU A 512 -29.00 -3.43 2.08
CA GLU A 512 -30.26 -3.72 1.36
C GLU A 512 -30.09 -4.05 -0.14
N SER A 513 -28.84 -4.24 -0.63
CA SER A 513 -28.56 -4.58 -2.02
C SER A 513 -28.30 -6.08 -2.20
N GLU A 514 -28.81 -6.66 -3.29
CA GLU A 514 -28.46 -8.02 -3.73
C GLU A 514 -27.16 -8.05 -4.53
N VAL A 515 -26.67 -6.89 -4.99
CA VAL A 515 -25.45 -6.78 -5.77
C VAL A 515 -24.24 -6.98 -4.86
N ALA A 516 -23.37 -7.89 -5.24
CA ALA A 516 -22.11 -8.14 -4.51
C ALA A 516 -20.92 -8.15 -5.49
N LEU A 517 -19.79 -7.62 -5.02
CA LEU A 517 -18.53 -7.54 -5.76
C LEU A 517 -17.47 -8.41 -5.07
N ASP A 518 -16.85 -9.33 -5.81
CA ASP A 518 -15.68 -10.05 -5.32
C ASP A 518 -14.53 -9.08 -5.04
N ALA A 519 -13.87 -9.23 -3.89
CA ALA A 519 -12.68 -8.45 -3.54
C ALA A 519 -11.55 -9.35 -3.03
N ILE A 520 -10.32 -9.02 -3.44
CA ILE A 520 -9.11 -9.70 -3.02
C ILE A 520 -8.08 -8.67 -2.55
N GLY A 521 -7.53 -8.86 -1.35
CA GLY A 521 -6.45 -8.06 -0.77
C GLY A 521 -5.19 -8.89 -0.56
N PHE A 522 -4.09 -8.52 -1.21
CA PHE A 522 -2.82 -9.21 -1.08
C PHE A 522 -2.04 -8.69 0.13
N GLY A 523 -1.47 -9.60 0.94
CA GLY A 523 -0.66 -9.26 2.10
C GLY A 523 -1.42 -8.64 3.29
N VAL A 524 -2.77 -8.66 3.26
CA VAL A 524 -3.63 -8.06 4.29
C VAL A 524 -4.55 -9.08 4.95
N GLY A 525 -4.14 -10.36 4.98
CA GLY A 525 -4.92 -11.45 5.56
C GLY A 525 -5.20 -11.27 7.06
N ASP A 526 -4.35 -10.56 7.79
CA ASP A 526 -4.50 -10.25 9.21
C ASP A 526 -5.70 -9.33 9.51
N LEU A 527 -6.20 -8.58 8.52
CA LEU A 527 -7.37 -7.72 8.68
C LEU A 527 -8.66 -8.53 8.91
N VAL A 528 -8.69 -9.82 8.54
CA VAL A 528 -9.87 -10.68 8.72
C VAL A 528 -10.33 -10.72 10.18
N GLU A 529 -9.41 -10.74 11.14
CA GLU A 529 -9.72 -10.78 12.58
C GLU A 529 -9.86 -9.39 13.20
N LYS A 530 -9.48 -8.35 12.48
CA LYS A 530 -9.54 -6.96 12.97
C LYS A 530 -10.83 -6.24 12.57
N ILE A 531 -11.67 -6.86 11.74
CA ILE A 531 -12.92 -6.28 11.25
C ILE A 531 -14.09 -7.03 11.84
N SER A 532 -14.97 -6.31 12.54
CA SER A 532 -16.17 -6.92 13.13
C SER A 532 -17.19 -7.28 12.04
N PRO A 533 -18.06 -8.28 12.27
CA PRO A 533 -19.04 -8.74 11.28
C PRO A 533 -20.05 -7.69 10.82
N SER A 534 -20.27 -6.64 11.62
CA SER A 534 -21.20 -5.54 11.30
C SER A 534 -20.53 -4.25 10.89
N ALA A 535 -19.19 -4.25 10.74
CA ALA A 535 -18.49 -3.02 10.36
C ALA A 535 -18.83 -2.63 8.92
N ALA A 536 -19.23 -1.39 8.74
CA ALA A 536 -19.28 -0.74 7.45
C ALA A 536 -17.86 -0.27 7.12
N VAL A 537 -17.32 -0.70 5.98
CA VAL A 537 -15.93 -0.49 5.60
C VAL A 537 -15.87 0.37 4.34
N ASP A 538 -15.06 1.39 4.35
CA ASP A 538 -14.70 2.11 3.15
C ASP A 538 -13.48 1.41 2.53
N VAL A 539 -13.55 1.10 1.24
CA VAL A 539 -12.50 0.36 0.54
C VAL A 539 -12.04 1.08 -0.71
N VAL A 540 -10.76 1.06 -0.98
CA VAL A 540 -10.17 1.57 -2.21
C VAL A 540 -9.41 0.48 -2.94
N GLY A 541 -9.51 0.48 -4.27
CA GLY A 541 -8.82 -0.51 -5.07
C GLY A 541 -9.01 -0.33 -6.57
N GLU A 542 -8.36 -1.21 -7.31
CA GLU A 542 -8.43 -1.30 -8.77
C GLU A 542 -9.51 -2.30 -9.19
N LEU A 543 -10.25 -1.97 -10.23
CA LEU A 543 -11.20 -2.90 -10.84
C LEU A 543 -10.51 -3.77 -11.88
N SER A 544 -10.87 -5.05 -11.90
CA SER A 544 -10.39 -6.05 -12.86
C SER A 544 -11.48 -7.04 -13.20
N ILE A 545 -11.29 -7.79 -14.28
CA ILE A 545 -12.15 -8.90 -14.66
C ILE A 545 -11.47 -10.19 -14.20
N ASN A 546 -12.15 -10.93 -13.32
CA ASN A 546 -11.75 -12.29 -12.98
C ASN A 546 -12.46 -13.27 -13.91
N GLU A 547 -11.67 -14.08 -14.64
CA GLU A 547 -12.19 -15.12 -15.53
C GLU A 547 -11.91 -16.51 -14.95
N TRP A 548 -12.97 -17.25 -14.69
CA TRP A 548 -12.88 -18.63 -14.22
C TRP A 548 -13.92 -19.49 -14.91
N ASN A 549 -13.51 -20.61 -15.49
CA ASN A 549 -14.39 -21.52 -16.27
C ASN A 549 -15.21 -20.76 -17.34
N ASN A 550 -14.59 -19.84 -18.08
CA ASN A 550 -15.21 -18.97 -19.10
C ASN A 550 -16.31 -18.04 -18.54
N ILE A 551 -16.40 -17.88 -17.22
CA ILE A 551 -17.30 -16.90 -16.60
C ILE A 551 -16.49 -15.69 -16.20
N LYS A 552 -16.83 -14.52 -16.75
CA LYS A 552 -16.24 -13.23 -16.45
C LYS A 552 -17.04 -12.52 -15.36
N LYS A 553 -16.36 -12.13 -14.27
CA LYS A 553 -16.95 -11.38 -13.17
C LYS A 553 -16.11 -10.17 -12.81
N PRO A 554 -16.73 -9.04 -12.44
CA PRO A 554 -16.03 -7.94 -11.82
C PRO A 554 -15.35 -8.37 -10.52
N GLN A 555 -14.15 -7.84 -10.28
CA GLN A 555 -13.41 -8.04 -9.03
C GLN A 555 -12.69 -6.75 -8.66
N LEU A 556 -12.67 -6.41 -7.35
CA LEU A 556 -11.84 -5.35 -6.79
C LEU A 556 -10.53 -5.95 -6.26
N ARG A 557 -9.41 -5.42 -6.72
CA ARG A 557 -8.11 -5.62 -6.09
C ARG A 557 -7.94 -4.57 -5.00
N LEU A 558 -8.14 -4.98 -3.76
CA LEU A 558 -8.10 -4.11 -2.60
C LEU A 558 -6.67 -3.57 -2.39
N MET A 559 -6.54 -2.26 -2.27
CA MET A 559 -5.29 -1.57 -1.96
C MET A 559 -5.25 -1.08 -0.52
N ASP A 560 -6.36 -0.52 -0.04
CA ASP A 560 -6.48 0.01 1.30
C ASP A 560 -7.93 -0.04 1.79
N MET A 561 -8.13 0.09 3.09
CA MET A 561 -9.45 0.19 3.70
C MET A 561 -9.43 1.06 4.94
N ASP A 562 -10.60 1.61 5.26
CA ASP A 562 -10.86 2.39 6.46
C ASP A 562 -12.12 1.89 7.15
N VAL A 563 -12.08 1.79 8.48
CA VAL A 563 -13.25 1.51 9.32
C VAL A 563 -13.43 2.69 10.27
N PRO A 564 -14.16 3.74 9.83
CA PRO A 564 -14.20 5.01 10.54
C PRO A 564 -15.05 4.97 11.82
N HIS A 565 -15.67 3.83 12.12
CA HIS A 565 -16.58 3.67 13.25
C HIS A 565 -16.01 2.70 14.27
N TRP A 566 -16.47 2.83 15.53
CA TRP A 566 -16.19 1.86 16.56
C TRP A 566 -16.71 0.47 16.17
N GLN A 567 -16.08 -0.58 16.70
CA GLN A 567 -16.38 -1.96 16.36
C GLN A 567 -16.70 -2.80 17.61
N LEU A 568 -17.70 -3.70 17.49
CA LEU A 568 -18.03 -4.69 18.52
C LEU A 568 -17.54 -6.08 18.10
N PHE A 569 -16.86 -6.76 19.02
CA PHE A 569 -16.40 -8.14 18.85
C PHE A 569 -17.03 -9.04 19.92
N ASP A 570 -17.80 -10.05 19.49
CA ASP A 570 -18.36 -11.06 20.36
C ASP A 570 -17.37 -12.19 20.55
N VAL A 571 -16.72 -12.21 21.71
CA VAL A 571 -15.72 -13.22 22.08
C VAL A 571 -16.21 -14.13 23.21
N ARG A 572 -17.54 -14.31 23.34
CA ARG A 572 -18.18 -15.19 24.34
C ARG A 572 -17.88 -16.66 24.08
N ASN A 573 -17.45 -17.04 22.86
CA ASN A 573 -17.03 -18.40 22.61
C ASN A 573 -15.60 -18.64 23.11
N LYS A 574 -15.32 -19.88 23.53
CA LYS A 574 -14.06 -20.26 24.17
C LYS A 574 -12.82 -20.10 23.27
N SER A 575 -12.94 -20.30 21.97
CA SER A 575 -11.82 -20.18 21.02
C SER A 575 -11.41 -18.73 20.81
N GLU A 576 -12.38 -17.83 20.63
CA GLU A 576 -12.12 -16.40 20.47
C GLU A 576 -11.55 -15.78 21.75
N TRP A 577 -12.09 -16.16 22.92
CA TRP A 577 -11.56 -15.72 24.19
C TRP A 577 -10.09 -16.11 24.39
N SER A 578 -9.76 -17.38 24.10
CA SER A 578 -8.38 -17.86 24.20
C SER A 578 -7.42 -17.11 23.27
N ARG A 579 -7.89 -16.69 22.09
CA ARG A 579 -7.12 -15.88 21.16
C ARG A 579 -6.85 -14.48 21.75
N ILE A 580 -7.86 -13.82 22.27
CA ILE A 580 -7.74 -12.48 22.87
C ILE A 580 -6.76 -12.48 24.05
N LEU A 581 -6.75 -13.54 24.88
CA LEU A 581 -5.82 -13.69 25.99
C LEU A 581 -4.36 -13.93 25.55
N GLN A 582 -4.13 -14.53 24.38
CA GLN A 582 -2.79 -14.78 23.85
C GLN A 582 -2.20 -13.58 23.10
N GLU A 583 -3.05 -12.69 22.59
CA GLU A 583 -2.62 -11.47 21.91
C GLU A 583 -2.19 -10.41 22.92
N GLN A 584 -0.95 -9.94 22.83
CA GLN A 584 -0.50 -8.79 23.60
C GLN A 584 -0.86 -7.49 22.86
N SER A 585 -1.47 -6.55 23.57
CA SER A 585 -1.80 -5.22 23.06
C SER A 585 -1.62 -4.18 24.17
N ASN A 586 -0.81 -3.18 23.90
CA ASN A 586 -0.58 -2.08 24.86
C ASN A 586 -1.78 -1.14 24.96
N SER A 587 -2.66 -1.14 23.96
CA SER A 587 -3.88 -0.31 23.92
C SER A 587 -5.13 -1.05 24.39
N ARG A 588 -5.00 -2.27 24.95
CA ARG A 588 -6.12 -3.10 25.43
C ARG A 588 -6.21 -3.06 26.94
N ILE A 589 -7.42 -2.82 27.45
CA ILE A 589 -7.73 -2.87 28.88
C ILE A 589 -8.88 -3.84 29.11
N PHE A 590 -8.67 -4.78 30.04
CA PHE A 590 -9.69 -5.71 30.49
C PHE A 590 -10.42 -5.10 31.69
N VAL A 591 -11.73 -5.01 31.61
CA VAL A 591 -12.62 -4.60 32.69
C VAL A 591 -13.16 -5.85 33.36
N CYS A 592 -12.92 -5.95 34.66
CA CYS A 592 -13.39 -7.03 35.51
C CYS A 592 -14.26 -6.45 36.63
N PHE A 593 -15.31 -7.15 36.99
CA PHE A 593 -16.19 -6.86 38.11
C PHE A 593 -15.99 -7.87 39.26
N GLU A 594 -15.28 -8.97 39.01
CA GLU A 594 -15.00 -10.00 39.99
C GLU A 594 -13.49 -10.28 40.11
N GLU A 595 -12.98 -10.36 41.37
CA GLU A 595 -11.55 -10.68 41.65
C GLU A 595 -11.09 -12.01 41.05
N ARG A 596 -11.99 -13.00 40.98
CA ARG A 596 -11.65 -14.32 40.39
C ARG A 596 -11.29 -14.20 38.90
N THR A 597 -11.93 -13.30 38.17
CA THR A 597 -11.67 -13.09 36.73
C THR A 597 -10.27 -12.51 36.55
N VAL A 598 -9.86 -11.56 37.38
CA VAL A 598 -8.50 -10.99 37.37
C VAL A 598 -7.45 -12.10 37.44
N ALA A 599 -7.65 -13.10 38.30
CA ALA A 599 -6.72 -14.22 38.44
C ALA A 599 -6.55 -15.06 37.15
N THR A 600 -7.47 -14.98 36.20
CA THR A 600 -7.42 -15.73 34.92
C THR A 600 -6.72 -14.95 33.81
N LEU A 601 -6.50 -13.63 33.96
CA LEU A 601 -5.97 -12.76 32.92
C LEU A 601 -4.44 -12.79 32.80
N GLY A 602 -3.73 -13.30 33.80
CA GLY A 602 -2.27 -13.30 33.82
C GLY A 602 -1.69 -11.87 33.82
N ASP A 603 -0.75 -11.60 32.88
CA ASP A 603 -0.05 -10.31 32.79
C ASP A 603 -0.80 -9.27 31.93
N GLN A 604 -2.07 -9.48 31.60
CA GLN A 604 -2.87 -8.54 30.80
C GLN A 604 -3.20 -7.27 31.62
N ASN A 605 -3.21 -6.11 30.94
CA ASN A 605 -3.63 -4.85 31.55
C ASN A 605 -5.12 -4.94 31.94
N HIS A 606 -5.45 -4.76 33.19
CA HIS A 606 -6.81 -4.89 33.69
C HIS A 606 -7.18 -3.85 34.74
N ILE A 607 -8.47 -3.63 34.90
CA ILE A 607 -9.05 -2.80 35.94
C ILE A 607 -10.14 -3.61 36.62
N LEU A 608 -10.11 -3.67 37.94
CA LEU A 608 -11.19 -4.21 38.76
C LEU A 608 -12.11 -3.07 39.18
N VAL A 609 -13.35 -3.08 38.68
CA VAL A 609 -14.37 -2.08 38.99
C VAL A 609 -15.11 -2.46 40.25
N ASN A 610 -15.05 -1.60 41.28
CA ASN A 610 -15.84 -1.76 42.50
C ASN A 610 -17.23 -1.18 42.27
N GLU A 611 -18.24 -2.05 42.19
CA GLU A 611 -19.63 -1.68 41.91
C GLU A 611 -20.29 -0.81 43.01
N THR A 612 -19.66 -0.70 44.18
CA THR A 612 -20.18 0.11 45.31
C THR A 612 -19.67 1.55 45.30
N GLU A 613 -18.71 1.87 44.43
CA GLU A 613 -18.12 3.20 44.30
C GLU A 613 -18.47 3.82 42.95
N SER A 614 -18.56 5.17 42.90
CA SER A 614 -18.75 5.84 41.62
C SER A 614 -17.52 5.65 40.75
N PHE A 615 -17.70 5.01 39.61
CA PHE A 615 -16.62 4.81 38.62
C PHE A 615 -16.28 6.14 37.94
N THR A 616 -14.97 6.43 37.84
CA THR A 616 -14.43 7.50 37.01
C THR A 616 -13.29 6.91 36.21
N ALA A 617 -13.34 7.05 34.88
CA ALA A 617 -12.29 6.52 34.01
C ALA A 617 -11.07 7.46 34.01
N ASP A 618 -10.05 7.11 34.76
CA ASP A 618 -8.74 7.80 34.73
C ASP A 618 -7.85 7.28 33.58
N PHE A 619 -8.41 6.59 32.59
CA PHE A 619 -7.68 5.99 31.47
C PHE A 619 -8.42 6.21 30.16
N GLN A 620 -7.65 6.28 29.09
CA GLN A 620 -8.15 6.14 27.72
C GLN A 620 -7.58 4.88 27.08
N THR A 621 -8.38 4.18 26.29
CA THR A 621 -7.98 2.97 25.61
C THR A 621 -8.64 2.86 24.26
N GLU A 622 -7.92 2.30 23.30
CA GLU A 622 -8.50 1.98 21.98
C GLU A 622 -9.30 0.69 22.03
N GLU A 623 -8.92 -0.26 22.90
CA GLU A 623 -9.55 -1.57 23.02
C GLU A 623 -10.04 -1.81 24.44
N LEU A 624 -11.35 -1.99 24.58
CA LEU A 624 -12.00 -2.30 25.84
C LEU A 624 -12.56 -3.71 25.83
N VAL A 625 -12.22 -4.52 26.82
CA VAL A 625 -12.65 -5.92 26.94
C VAL A 625 -13.47 -6.10 28.21
N PHE A 626 -14.77 -6.38 28.11
CA PHE A 626 -15.58 -6.79 29.24
C PHE A 626 -15.36 -8.30 29.51
N ALA A 627 -14.59 -8.61 30.53
CA ALA A 627 -14.17 -9.98 30.83
C ALA A 627 -15.27 -10.80 31.54
N ASP A 628 -16.00 -10.18 32.45
CA ASP A 628 -17.11 -10.77 33.20
C ASP A 628 -18.35 -9.85 33.25
N ILE A 629 -19.36 -10.23 34.02
CA ILE A 629 -20.69 -9.58 34.04
C ILE A 629 -20.82 -8.71 35.28
N PRO A 630 -21.18 -7.41 35.17
CA PRO A 630 -21.54 -6.57 36.32
C PRO A 630 -22.92 -6.97 36.86
N THR A 631 -23.21 -6.54 38.09
CA THR A 631 -24.55 -6.66 38.67
C THR A 631 -25.56 -5.69 38.03
N ASN A 632 -25.04 -4.56 37.53
CA ASN A 632 -25.87 -3.50 36.93
C ASN A 632 -25.32 -3.10 35.54
N MET A 633 -26.23 -2.98 34.57
CA MET A 633 -25.89 -2.58 33.19
C MET A 633 -25.42 -1.12 33.06
N GLU A 634 -25.86 -0.24 33.99
CA GLU A 634 -25.47 1.18 33.99
C GLU A 634 -23.95 1.35 34.09
N LEU A 635 -23.24 0.44 34.76
CA LEU A 635 -21.79 0.45 34.82
C LEU A 635 -21.12 0.29 33.45
N ILE A 636 -21.62 -0.65 32.62
CA ILE A 636 -21.10 -0.79 31.24
C ILE A 636 -21.37 0.48 30.45
N GLU A 637 -22.57 1.05 30.60
CA GLU A 637 -22.93 2.29 29.89
C GLU A 637 -22.02 3.45 30.29
N GLN A 638 -21.75 3.59 31.58
CA GLN A 638 -20.86 4.63 32.10
C GLN A 638 -19.44 4.46 31.57
N ILE A 639 -18.87 3.24 31.68
CA ILE A 639 -17.52 2.94 31.23
C ILE A 639 -17.38 3.24 29.72
N VAL A 640 -18.29 2.78 28.89
CA VAL A 640 -18.27 3.00 27.44
C VAL A 640 -18.38 4.48 27.08
N ARG A 641 -19.24 5.23 27.77
CA ARG A 641 -19.41 6.69 27.54
C ARG A 641 -18.17 7.49 27.91
N GLU A 642 -17.50 7.13 29.02
CA GLU A 642 -16.34 7.85 29.51
C GLU A 642 -15.07 7.53 28.71
N THR A 643 -14.86 6.26 28.34
CA THR A 643 -13.64 5.80 27.65
C THR A 643 -13.71 5.95 26.14
N LYS A 644 -14.90 5.93 25.51
CA LYS A 644 -15.14 6.02 24.05
C LYS A 644 -14.18 5.15 23.23
N PRO A 645 -14.13 3.85 23.48
CA PRO A 645 -13.16 2.97 22.85
C PRO A 645 -13.46 2.80 21.35
N GLU A 646 -12.42 2.56 20.57
CA GLU A 646 -12.56 2.23 19.15
C GLU A 646 -13.04 0.80 18.91
N ARG A 647 -12.66 -0.13 19.82
CA ARG A 647 -13.02 -1.55 19.76
C ARG A 647 -13.51 -2.03 21.12
N ILE A 648 -14.67 -2.67 21.13
CA ILE A 648 -15.28 -3.26 22.30
C ILE A 648 -15.32 -4.78 22.12
N PHE A 649 -14.74 -5.51 23.04
CA PHE A 649 -14.79 -6.96 23.08
C PHE A 649 -15.66 -7.41 24.27
N VAL A 650 -16.61 -8.32 24.02
CA VAL A 650 -17.50 -8.82 25.07
C VAL A 650 -17.29 -10.31 25.27
N HIS A 651 -16.83 -10.68 26.46
CA HIS A 651 -16.72 -12.07 26.91
C HIS A 651 -17.84 -12.43 27.89
N PHE A 652 -18.07 -11.58 28.88
CA PHE A 652 -19.13 -11.73 29.86
C PHE A 652 -19.13 -13.10 30.57
N ASP A 653 -17.97 -13.52 31.11
CA ASP A 653 -17.88 -14.76 31.89
C ASP A 653 -18.80 -14.69 33.13
N ALA A 654 -19.49 -15.81 33.44
CA ALA A 654 -20.34 -15.92 34.57
C ALA A 654 -19.79 -16.95 35.57
N ALA A 655 -19.69 -16.56 36.86
CA ALA A 655 -19.14 -17.37 37.95
C ALA A 655 -19.73 -18.80 38.09
N GLU A 656 -21.00 -18.92 37.81
CA GLU A 656 -21.80 -20.15 38.06
C GLU A 656 -22.17 -20.86 36.75
N GLY A 657 -21.45 -20.57 35.66
CA GLY A 657 -21.81 -21.05 34.33
C GLY A 657 -23.01 -20.27 33.75
N ASN A 658 -23.44 -20.66 32.55
CA ASN A 658 -24.48 -19.96 31.81
C ASN A 658 -25.91 -20.17 32.34
N GLN A 659 -26.09 -20.72 33.56
CA GLN A 659 -27.42 -20.94 34.13
C GLN A 659 -27.88 -19.64 34.84
N ILE A 660 -29.07 -19.17 34.48
CA ILE A 660 -29.73 -18.04 35.16
C ILE A 660 -30.41 -18.59 36.40
N PRO A 661 -30.05 -18.07 37.60
CA PRO A 661 -30.77 -18.44 38.82
C PRO A 661 -32.25 -18.08 38.68
N ALA A 662 -33.12 -19.03 38.98
CA ALA A 662 -34.56 -18.73 39.01
C ALA A 662 -34.92 -17.96 40.29
N ILE A 663 -35.60 -16.81 40.10
CA ILE A 663 -36.19 -16.08 41.25
C ILE A 663 -37.32 -16.93 41.83
N PRO A 664 -37.32 -17.20 43.14
CA PRO A 664 -38.46 -17.84 43.77
C PRO A 664 -39.75 -17.07 43.47
N ASP A 665 -40.80 -17.79 43.08
CA ASP A 665 -42.07 -17.19 42.80
C ASP A 665 -42.79 -16.77 44.09
N ARG A 666 -43.89 -16.03 43.95
CA ARG A 666 -44.68 -15.56 45.09
C ARG A 666 -45.22 -16.70 45.96
N VAL A 667 -45.38 -17.90 45.39
CA VAL A 667 -45.81 -19.12 46.12
C VAL A 667 -44.70 -19.59 47.05
N ALA A 668 -43.46 -19.64 46.58
CA ALA A 668 -42.31 -19.99 47.40
C ALA A 668 -42.09 -19.03 48.58
N PHE A 669 -42.23 -17.71 48.34
CA PHE A 669 -42.20 -16.74 49.43
C PHE A 669 -43.32 -16.97 50.46
N ALA A 670 -44.55 -17.23 50.02
CA ALA A 670 -45.68 -17.47 50.90
C ALA A 670 -45.50 -18.79 51.70
N GLU A 671 -44.96 -19.81 51.11
CA GLU A 671 -44.65 -21.10 51.76
C GLU A 671 -43.59 -20.93 52.85
N LEU A 672 -42.47 -20.26 52.53
CA LEU A 672 -41.42 -20.00 53.50
C LEU A 672 -41.93 -19.15 54.66
N TYR A 673 -42.67 -18.05 54.37
CA TYR A 673 -43.26 -17.20 55.39
C TYR A 673 -44.21 -17.96 56.31
N SER A 674 -45.09 -18.82 55.77
CA SER A 674 -46.00 -19.65 56.51
C SER A 674 -45.29 -20.64 57.44
N LEU A 675 -44.19 -21.22 57.01
CA LEU A 675 -43.35 -22.11 57.82
C LEU A 675 -42.67 -21.38 58.97
N ILE A 676 -42.06 -20.22 58.69
CA ILE A 676 -41.45 -19.36 59.72
C ILE A 676 -42.51 -18.96 60.74
N LYS A 677 -43.69 -18.52 60.34
CA LYS A 677 -44.80 -18.15 61.23
C LYS A 677 -45.26 -19.29 62.09
N LYS A 678 -45.32 -20.52 61.57
CA LYS A 678 -45.81 -21.71 62.30
C LYS A 678 -44.83 -22.23 63.33
N PHE A 679 -43.47 -22.13 63.02
CA PHE A 679 -42.45 -22.72 63.83
C PHE A 679 -41.46 -21.72 64.46
N GLN A 680 -41.92 -20.48 64.68
CA GLN A 680 -41.11 -19.43 65.28
C GLN A 680 -40.88 -19.65 66.81
N PRO A 681 -39.69 -19.30 67.35
CA PRO A 681 -38.53 -18.79 66.62
C PRO A 681 -37.94 -19.84 65.68
N PHE A 682 -37.70 -19.48 64.38
CA PHE A 682 -37.32 -20.43 63.31
C PHE A 682 -35.83 -20.50 63.11
N PRO A 683 -35.13 -21.54 63.55
CA PRO A 683 -33.67 -21.72 63.36
C PRO A 683 -33.37 -22.11 61.91
N ILE A 684 -33.15 -21.12 61.08
CA ILE A 684 -33.06 -21.26 59.61
C ILE A 684 -31.98 -22.28 59.19
N GLU A 685 -30.79 -22.24 59.81
CA GLU A 685 -29.70 -23.17 59.46
C GLU A 685 -30.09 -24.63 59.73
N LYS A 686 -30.82 -24.90 60.80
CA LYS A 686 -31.27 -26.25 61.11
C LYS A 686 -32.31 -26.78 60.14
N TYR A 687 -33.16 -25.92 59.61
CA TYR A 687 -34.25 -26.31 58.70
C TYR A 687 -33.84 -26.22 57.23
N THR A 688 -32.83 -25.51 56.83
CA THR A 688 -32.36 -25.38 55.43
C THR A 688 -32.23 -26.74 54.74
N PRO A 689 -31.58 -27.81 55.29
CA PRO A 689 -31.54 -29.11 54.60
C PRO A 689 -32.90 -29.72 54.31
N ARG A 690 -33.88 -29.51 55.22
CA ARG A 690 -35.25 -30.03 55.04
C ARG A 690 -36.03 -29.23 54.03
N LEU A 691 -35.80 -27.92 53.96
CA LEU A 691 -36.43 -27.03 52.95
C LEU A 691 -35.93 -27.38 51.55
N ILE A 692 -34.61 -27.61 51.40
CA ILE A 692 -34.01 -28.09 50.14
C ILE A 692 -34.64 -29.39 49.71
N GLN A 693 -34.73 -30.38 50.62
CA GLN A 693 -35.30 -31.71 50.31
C GLN A 693 -36.81 -31.66 49.96
N LYS A 694 -37.55 -30.78 50.62
CA LYS A 694 -39.00 -30.76 50.48
C LYS A 694 -39.50 -29.95 49.30
N PHE A 695 -38.86 -28.78 49.04
CA PHE A 695 -39.32 -27.82 48.06
C PHE A 695 -38.41 -27.73 46.83
N GLY A 696 -37.25 -28.34 46.88
CA GLY A 696 -36.25 -28.30 45.80
C GLY A 696 -35.52 -26.93 45.71
N TRP A 697 -35.68 -26.08 46.72
CA TRP A 697 -34.94 -24.80 46.76
C TRP A 697 -33.50 -25.07 47.10
N ASN A 698 -32.57 -24.17 46.61
CA ASN A 698 -31.22 -24.18 47.07
C ASN A 698 -31.03 -23.23 48.28
N LYS A 699 -29.85 -23.27 48.90
CA LYS A 699 -29.54 -22.44 50.07
C LYS A 699 -29.67 -20.94 49.74
N GLU A 700 -29.15 -20.51 48.59
CA GLU A 700 -29.18 -19.13 48.15
C GLU A 700 -30.59 -18.59 47.97
N GLN A 701 -31.53 -19.38 47.44
CA GLN A 701 -32.93 -19.02 47.33
C GLN A 701 -33.59 -18.84 48.69
N ILE A 702 -33.24 -19.69 49.67
CA ILE A 702 -33.77 -19.59 51.03
C ILE A 702 -33.20 -18.35 51.72
N ASP A 703 -31.92 -18.09 51.61
CA ASP A 703 -31.27 -16.89 52.17
C ASP A 703 -31.80 -15.64 51.51
N PHE A 704 -31.99 -15.63 50.19
CA PHE A 704 -32.59 -14.51 49.45
C PHE A 704 -34.01 -14.19 49.94
N MET A 705 -34.90 -15.18 50.00
CA MET A 705 -36.26 -15.00 50.50
C MET A 705 -36.28 -14.48 51.93
N SER A 706 -35.36 -14.96 52.77
CA SER A 706 -35.25 -14.53 54.16
C SER A 706 -34.81 -13.05 54.25
N ASN A 707 -33.84 -12.64 53.44
CA ASN A 707 -33.34 -11.26 53.38
C ASN A 707 -34.40 -10.31 52.87
N VAL A 708 -35.21 -10.72 51.87
CA VAL A 708 -36.38 -9.95 51.41
C VAL A 708 -37.39 -9.77 52.56
N PHE A 709 -37.65 -10.77 53.41
CA PHE A 709 -38.50 -10.61 54.56
C PHE A 709 -37.94 -9.66 55.63
N PHE A 710 -36.63 -9.58 55.78
CA PHE A 710 -35.99 -8.66 56.70
C PHE A 710 -36.07 -7.22 56.16
N ASP A 711 -35.82 -7.03 54.87
CA ASP A 711 -35.88 -5.74 54.21
C ASP A 711 -37.31 -5.13 54.21
N LEU A 712 -38.30 -5.97 54.00
CA LEU A 712 -39.73 -5.58 54.09
C LEU A 712 -40.27 -5.49 55.53
N GLU A 713 -39.42 -5.73 56.54
CA GLU A 713 -39.79 -5.75 57.95
C GLU A 713 -40.89 -6.81 58.30
N PHE A 714 -41.02 -7.86 57.48
CA PHE A 714 -41.90 -8.98 57.77
C PHE A 714 -41.36 -9.89 58.87
N ALA A 715 -40.05 -9.98 58.98
CA ALA A 715 -39.36 -10.78 59.97
C ALA A 715 -38.06 -10.07 60.41
N LYS A 716 -37.48 -10.58 61.50
CA LYS A 716 -36.19 -10.15 62.01
C LYS A 716 -35.38 -11.37 62.43
N MET A 717 -34.04 -11.22 62.48
CA MET A 717 -33.10 -12.20 62.95
C MET A 717 -32.74 -11.93 64.42
N GLU A 718 -32.99 -12.84 65.30
CA GLU A 718 -32.55 -12.80 66.73
C GLU A 718 -31.80 -14.07 67.10
N SER A 719 -30.55 -13.95 67.54
CA SER A 719 -29.75 -15.10 68.02
C SER A 719 -29.70 -16.29 67.02
N GLY A 720 -29.61 -16.04 65.67
CA GLY A 720 -29.60 -17.07 64.62
C GLY A 720 -30.98 -17.70 64.31
N GLN A 721 -32.07 -17.10 64.79
CA GLN A 721 -33.43 -17.54 64.55
C GLN A 721 -34.31 -16.43 63.92
N ILE A 722 -35.14 -16.80 62.99
CA ILE A 722 -36.07 -15.84 62.34
C ILE A 722 -37.37 -15.75 63.13
N ILE A 723 -37.81 -14.55 63.43
CA ILE A 723 -39.03 -14.26 64.15
C ILE A 723 -39.89 -13.32 63.30
N ILE A 724 -41.20 -13.60 63.15
CA ILE A 724 -42.15 -12.74 62.46
C ILE A 724 -42.50 -11.54 63.35
N ASN A 725 -42.50 -10.32 62.74
CA ASN A 725 -42.89 -9.13 63.44
C ASN A 725 -44.39 -9.12 63.77
N GLN A 726 -44.80 -8.57 64.96
CA GLN A 726 -46.17 -8.65 65.45
C GLN A 726 -47.14 -7.75 64.65
N VAL A 727 -46.68 -6.63 64.08
CA VAL A 727 -47.45 -5.73 63.24
C VAL A 727 -46.78 -5.69 61.89
N VAL A 728 -47.43 -6.23 60.88
CA VAL A 728 -46.93 -6.27 59.51
C VAL A 728 -47.89 -5.57 58.59
N GLU A 729 -47.51 -4.46 58.01
CA GLU A 729 -48.25 -3.85 56.92
C GLU A 729 -48.13 -4.73 55.65
N LYS A 730 -49.16 -4.75 54.84
CA LYS A 730 -49.16 -5.50 53.58
C LYS A 730 -48.29 -4.75 52.55
N ARG A 731 -47.14 -5.30 52.20
CA ARG A 731 -46.23 -4.77 51.19
C ARG A 731 -46.07 -5.76 50.04
N ASN A 732 -45.71 -5.25 48.85
CA ASN A 732 -45.34 -6.06 47.71
C ASN A 732 -43.86 -6.46 47.77
N LEU A 733 -43.47 -7.55 47.13
CA LEU A 733 -42.06 -7.98 47.03
C LEU A 733 -41.19 -6.93 46.31
N ASP A 734 -41.83 -6.23 45.34
CA ASP A 734 -41.16 -5.16 44.54
C ASP A 734 -40.80 -3.91 45.34
N GLU A 735 -41.28 -3.79 46.60
CA GLU A 735 -40.88 -2.73 47.52
C GLU A 735 -39.56 -3.03 48.24
N SER A 736 -39.08 -4.28 48.13
CA SER A 736 -37.78 -4.66 48.70
C SER A 736 -36.61 -4.29 47.78
N THR A 737 -35.65 -3.55 48.31
CA THR A 737 -34.40 -3.24 47.62
C THR A 737 -33.61 -4.48 47.27
N VAL A 738 -33.57 -5.49 48.17
CA VAL A 738 -32.94 -6.82 47.95
C VAL A 738 -33.60 -7.56 46.78
N TYR A 739 -34.94 -7.49 46.71
CA TYR A 739 -35.66 -8.12 45.59
C TYR A 739 -35.38 -7.43 44.26
N GLN A 740 -35.47 -6.09 44.23
CA GLN A 740 -35.18 -5.28 43.05
C GLN A 740 -33.74 -5.52 42.53
N GLN A 741 -32.73 -5.52 43.42
CA GLN A 741 -31.35 -5.79 43.05
C GLN A 741 -31.19 -7.18 42.41
N LYS A 742 -31.87 -8.22 42.95
CA LYS A 742 -31.78 -9.58 42.37
C LYS A 742 -32.49 -9.66 41.01
N VAL A 743 -33.60 -8.97 40.82
CA VAL A 743 -34.30 -8.87 39.52
C VAL A 743 -33.39 -8.19 38.49
N GLU A 744 -32.73 -7.11 38.88
CA GLU A 744 -31.80 -6.36 38.03
C GLU A 744 -30.59 -7.22 37.64
N GLU A 745 -29.94 -7.88 38.60
CA GLU A 745 -28.85 -8.81 38.34
C GLU A 745 -29.23 -9.87 37.31
N ILE A 746 -30.37 -10.51 37.49
CA ILE A 746 -30.85 -11.57 36.59
C ILE A 746 -31.18 -11.00 35.20
N THR A 747 -31.77 -9.82 35.14
CA THR A 747 -32.08 -9.15 33.88
C THR A 747 -30.83 -8.79 33.13
N THR A 748 -29.84 -8.24 33.83
CA THR A 748 -28.46 -7.96 33.30
C THR A 748 -27.82 -9.21 32.75
N ARG A 749 -27.75 -10.27 33.54
CA ARG A 749 -27.19 -11.57 33.11
C ARG A 749 -27.90 -12.12 31.87
N LYS A 750 -29.23 -12.08 31.85
CA LYS A 750 -30.01 -12.56 30.72
C LYS A 750 -29.70 -11.79 29.45
N LYS A 751 -29.66 -10.49 29.54
CA LYS A 751 -29.34 -9.63 28.39
C LYS A 751 -27.90 -9.83 27.90
N LEU A 752 -26.91 -9.85 28.76
CA LEU A 752 -25.49 -9.95 28.36
C LEU A 752 -25.10 -11.34 27.87
N LEU A 753 -25.65 -12.42 28.47
CA LEU A 753 -25.31 -13.80 28.09
C LEU A 753 -26.05 -14.28 26.84
N TYR A 754 -27.33 -13.91 26.67
CA TYR A 754 -28.22 -14.53 25.68
C TYR A 754 -28.62 -13.64 24.53
N SER A 755 -28.33 -12.33 24.58
CA SER A 755 -28.54 -11.45 23.42
C SER A 755 -27.71 -11.94 22.24
N ASN A 756 -28.30 -11.92 21.06
CA ASN A 756 -27.57 -12.13 19.83
C ASN A 756 -26.68 -10.92 19.51
N TYR A 757 -25.79 -11.09 18.55
CA TYR A 757 -24.84 -10.03 18.16
C TYR A 757 -25.51 -8.71 17.77
N THR A 758 -26.61 -8.77 17.03
CA THR A 758 -27.35 -7.58 16.55
C THR A 758 -27.97 -6.81 17.72
N GLU A 759 -28.53 -7.51 18.70
CA GLU A 759 -29.09 -6.90 19.90
C GLU A 759 -28.02 -6.20 20.74
N LEU A 760 -26.87 -6.87 20.96
CA LEU A 760 -25.73 -6.28 21.67
C LEU A 760 -25.18 -5.07 20.94
N HIS A 761 -24.99 -5.17 19.62
CA HIS A 761 -24.50 -4.07 18.80
C HIS A 761 -25.43 -2.86 18.85
N SER A 762 -26.76 -3.08 18.72
CA SER A 762 -27.75 -1.98 18.79
C SER A 762 -27.76 -1.30 20.16
N TRP A 763 -27.62 -2.08 21.23
CA TRP A 763 -27.53 -1.53 22.58
C TRP A 763 -26.24 -0.73 22.78
N MET A 764 -25.07 -1.25 22.41
CA MET A 764 -23.79 -0.54 22.50
C MET A 764 -23.80 0.74 21.64
N LYS A 765 -24.39 0.69 20.46
CA LYS A 765 -24.53 1.82 19.55
C LYS A 765 -25.29 2.97 20.20
N SER A 766 -26.38 2.68 20.91
CA SER A 766 -27.16 3.71 21.60
C SER A 766 -26.34 4.48 22.65
N MET A 767 -25.38 3.82 23.30
CA MET A 767 -24.46 4.45 24.26
C MET A 767 -23.43 5.35 23.59
N MET A 768 -22.85 4.87 22.49
CA MET A 768 -21.83 5.61 21.74
C MET A 768 -22.39 6.86 21.05
N GLU A 769 -23.64 6.82 20.55
CA GLU A 769 -24.27 7.94 19.83
C GLU A 769 -24.82 9.02 20.76
N THR A 770 -25.29 8.70 21.95
CA THR A 770 -25.83 9.67 22.90
C THR A 770 -24.79 10.68 23.39
N SER A 771 -23.52 10.43 23.18
CA SER A 771 -22.42 11.33 23.54
C SER A 771 -22.11 12.40 22.48
N ILE A 772 -22.74 12.37 21.30
CA ILE A 772 -22.44 13.28 20.18
C ILE A 772 -23.32 14.53 20.17
N TYR A 773 -24.48 14.52 20.86
CA TYR A 773 -25.32 15.69 20.98
C TYR A 773 -25.51 16.08 22.45
N PRO A 774 -24.83 17.12 22.98
CA PRO A 774 -25.32 17.82 24.15
C PRO A 774 -26.65 18.45 23.76
N ASN A 775 -27.67 18.26 24.62
CA ASN A 775 -29.03 18.74 24.41
C ASN A 775 -29.08 20.14 23.81
N ALA A 776 -29.65 20.28 22.63
CA ALA A 776 -29.95 21.57 22.00
C ALA A 776 -30.96 22.44 22.81
N GLU A 777 -31.53 21.92 23.90
CA GLU A 777 -32.46 22.64 24.77
C GLU A 777 -31.81 23.55 25.84
N GLU A 778 -30.50 23.41 26.10
CA GLU A 778 -29.82 24.31 27.06
C GLU A 778 -29.26 25.60 26.44
N LEU A 779 -29.29 25.77 25.14
CA LEU A 779 -28.84 26.99 24.45
C LEU A 779 -29.93 28.03 24.18
N GLU A 780 -31.22 27.73 24.42
CA GLU A 780 -32.30 28.70 24.26
C GLU A 780 -32.70 29.46 25.54
N ASN A 781 -32.16 29.11 26.71
CA ASN A 781 -32.49 29.77 27.98
C ASN A 781 -31.38 30.63 28.60
N GLY A 782 -30.44 31.08 27.79
CA GLY A 782 -29.36 31.97 28.21
C GLY A 782 -29.32 33.29 27.43
N ASN A 783 -30.40 34.12 27.63
CA ASN A 783 -30.36 35.56 27.37
C ASN A 783 -30.61 36.30 28.67
#